data_7d87fe3c16f90580701c147b3e79ab00
#
_entry.id   7d87fe3c16f90580701c147b3e79ab00
#
_cell.length_a   1.000
_cell.length_b   1.000
_cell.length_c   1.000
_cell.angle_alpha   90.00
_cell.angle_beta   90.00
_cell.angle_gamma   90.00
#
_symmetry.space_group_name_H-M   'P 1'
#
loop_
_entity.id
_entity.type
_entity.pdbx_description
1 polymer ?
#
loop_
_entity_poly.entity_id
_entity_poly.type
_entity_poly.pdbx_seq_one_letter_code
_entity_poly.pdbx_strand_id
1 'polypeptide(L)'
;MNSLLQTLYHIPYFRKAVYRMPTTESDFASGGSIPLALQTLFYKLQYSLDRVGTKELTKSFGWNTHQSFMQHDVQELNRVLCEKLQDKMKGTAVEGTIQHLFEGHHMNYVECINVDYKSTRKESFYDLQLDIKGCQDVYASFDKYVEVEHLEGDNKYQADQQHGLQDAKKGVLFIDFPPVLQLQLKQYEYDCTRDMMVKINDHYEFPLQLDLDREDGKYLSPDADKSVRNLYTLHGVLVHSGGGHGGHYYAFIRPTLSDQWFKFNDARVTKEDAKWALQEQYGGEERFSNAYMLVYIRESDKDEIICDVGEKDITEHLRIKLKKEQEEKEHKEKEEAEAHLYTTIKVARDEDLFKQIGRDIYFDLVDHDKVCSFRIQKQMPFNLFKDEVAKEFGVPVQFQRFWIWAKRVNLTYRPDRPLTVQEETQSVGQLIEILKSKKSHNEELKLLLEIGLGQELHPIPVPDRTKEDILLFFKLYDVEKEEIRYMGRLFVKGNGKPLEILKKINEMAGFSPDEEIELYEEIRIEPTVMCDLIDQKLTFRRNQLEDGDIICFQKPALADSMTPYNYPDVSSFLNYVLNRQVVHFRSLEKPMEDDFFLELSKVSTYDDVTERVARHLGLDDPTKIRLTAHNCFSHKPKPQAIKYQGIDHLSEMLIEHNRTSDILYFEVLDIPLPELQDFKTLNVAFSHLTKIDTVVHSIRLRKQSTVGDLINVLKTKVVLSHPDAELRLLKLFYHT
;
A
#
# COMPACT_ATOMS: atom_id res chain seq x y z
N MET A 1 11.24 18.48 -5.13
CA MET A 1 9.82 18.76 -4.88
C MET A 1 9.62 19.67 -3.67
N ASN A 2 10.08 19.33 -2.47
CA ASN A 2 9.83 20.12 -1.25
C ASN A 2 10.31 21.57 -1.35
N SER A 3 11.51 21.84 -1.87
CA SER A 3 12.06 23.18 -2.07
C SER A 3 11.18 24.06 -2.95
N LEU A 4 10.66 23.51 -4.06
CA LEU A 4 9.75 24.23 -4.95
C LEU A 4 8.41 24.52 -4.26
N LEU A 5 7.82 23.51 -3.60
CA LEU A 5 6.54 23.69 -2.90
C LEU A 5 6.63 24.72 -1.78
N GLN A 6 7.75 24.75 -1.06
CA GLN A 6 8.00 25.79 -0.06
C GLN A 6 8.12 27.18 -0.70
N THR A 7 8.82 27.28 -1.83
CA THR A 7 8.94 28.56 -2.55
C THR A 7 7.57 29.07 -3.02
N LEU A 8 6.75 28.21 -3.64
CA LEU A 8 5.39 28.56 -4.09
C LEU A 8 4.45 28.88 -2.92
N TYR A 9 4.57 28.12 -1.81
CA TYR A 9 3.80 28.40 -0.59
C TYR A 9 4.09 29.81 -0.04
N HIS A 10 5.33 30.27 -0.13
CA HIS A 10 5.75 31.59 0.35
C HIS A 10 5.55 32.73 -0.68
N ILE A 11 4.78 32.46 -1.74
CA ILE A 11 4.16 33.49 -2.59
C ILE A 11 2.68 33.58 -2.18
N PRO A 12 2.32 34.51 -1.26
CA PRO A 12 0.99 34.53 -0.65
C PRO A 12 -0.15 34.68 -1.66
N TYR A 13 0.03 35.48 -2.72
CA TYR A 13 -0.96 35.62 -3.79
C TYR A 13 -1.27 34.22 -4.46
N PHE A 14 -0.24 33.47 -4.78
CA PHE A 14 -0.39 32.10 -5.30
C PHE A 14 -1.12 31.20 -4.30
N ARG A 15 -0.71 31.21 -3.03
CA ARG A 15 -1.35 30.41 -1.96
C ARG A 15 -2.83 30.76 -1.81
N LYS A 16 -3.18 32.06 -1.84
CA LYS A 16 -4.57 32.53 -1.80
C LYS A 16 -5.40 32.04 -2.98
N ALA A 17 -4.84 32.08 -4.18
CA ALA A 17 -5.50 31.55 -5.37
C ALA A 17 -5.75 30.05 -5.26
N VAL A 18 -4.76 29.28 -4.76
CA VAL A 18 -4.92 27.84 -4.50
C VAL A 18 -6.07 27.59 -3.52
N TYR A 19 -6.16 28.31 -2.41
CA TYR A 19 -7.27 28.17 -1.46
C TYR A 19 -8.64 28.49 -2.07
N ARG A 20 -8.71 29.38 -3.04
CA ARG A 20 -9.95 29.79 -3.71
C ARG A 20 -10.32 28.91 -4.91
N MET A 21 -9.50 27.91 -5.27
CA MET A 21 -9.88 26.95 -6.29
C MET A 21 -11.11 26.17 -5.83
N PRO A 22 -12.11 25.95 -6.70
CA PRO A 22 -13.28 25.16 -6.34
C PRO A 22 -12.90 23.70 -6.14
N THR A 23 -13.23 23.15 -4.98
CA THR A 23 -13.12 21.74 -4.64
C THR A 23 -14.40 21.28 -3.96
N THR A 24 -14.77 20.02 -4.12
CA THR A 24 -16.01 19.44 -3.63
C THR A 24 -15.75 18.26 -2.69
N GLU A 25 -16.76 17.83 -1.95
CA GLU A 25 -16.67 16.62 -1.12
C GLU A 25 -16.36 15.38 -1.94
N SER A 26 -16.80 15.30 -3.21
CA SER A 26 -16.50 14.18 -4.11
C SER A 26 -15.01 14.08 -4.48
N ASP A 27 -14.26 15.17 -4.46
CA ASP A 27 -12.81 15.17 -4.68
C ASP A 27 -12.06 14.38 -3.59
N PHE A 28 -12.62 14.33 -2.38
CA PHE A 28 -12.05 13.52 -1.28
C PHE A 28 -12.29 12.03 -1.48
N ALA A 29 -13.41 11.63 -2.09
CA ALA A 29 -13.77 10.23 -2.30
C ALA A 29 -12.99 9.58 -3.47
N SER A 30 -12.60 10.37 -4.47
CA SER A 30 -11.95 9.90 -5.71
C SER A 30 -10.42 9.73 -5.62
N GLY A 31 -9.83 9.85 -4.43
CA GLY A 31 -8.38 9.72 -4.22
C GLY A 31 -7.61 11.04 -4.31
N GLY A 32 -8.32 12.16 -4.44
CA GLY A 32 -7.80 13.52 -4.36
C GLY A 32 -7.44 14.13 -5.73
N SER A 33 -7.98 15.33 -5.99
CA SER A 33 -7.56 16.17 -7.10
C SER A 33 -6.29 16.94 -6.73
N ILE A 34 -5.51 17.38 -7.72
CA ILE A 34 -4.32 18.24 -7.49
C ILE A 34 -4.67 19.52 -6.70
N PRO A 35 -5.75 20.25 -7.01
CA PRO A 35 -6.18 21.40 -6.21
C PRO A 35 -6.40 21.05 -4.74
N LEU A 36 -7.14 19.99 -4.46
CA LEU A 36 -7.44 19.57 -3.10
C LEU A 36 -6.19 19.15 -2.32
N ALA A 37 -5.32 18.36 -2.97
CA ALA A 37 -4.07 17.91 -2.36
C ALA A 37 -3.15 19.10 -2.02
N LEU A 38 -3.10 20.12 -2.90
CA LEU A 38 -2.30 21.32 -2.70
C LEU A 38 -2.91 22.23 -1.62
N GLN A 39 -4.25 22.39 -1.60
CA GLN A 39 -4.97 23.10 -0.54
C GLN A 39 -4.73 22.48 0.83
N THR A 40 -4.83 21.16 0.90
CA THR A 40 -4.57 20.38 2.13
C THR A 40 -3.12 20.54 2.60
N LEU A 41 -2.17 20.47 1.68
CA LEU A 41 -0.76 20.68 1.98
C LEU A 41 -0.50 22.08 2.53
N PHE A 42 -1.01 23.11 1.87
CA PHE A 42 -0.82 24.51 2.29
C PHE A 42 -1.51 24.81 3.62
N TYR A 43 -2.70 24.24 3.85
CA TYR A 43 -3.38 24.35 5.14
C TYR A 43 -2.54 23.74 6.27
N LYS A 44 -2.06 22.54 6.07
CA LYS A 44 -1.21 21.86 7.06
C LYS A 44 0.08 22.63 7.32
N LEU A 45 0.70 23.20 6.28
CA LEU A 45 1.90 24.05 6.42
C LEU A 45 1.61 25.33 7.20
N GLN A 46 0.40 25.87 7.14
CA GLN A 46 0.01 27.12 7.79
C GLN A 46 -0.43 26.93 9.25
N TYR A 47 -1.10 25.81 9.57
CA TYR A 47 -1.79 25.62 10.86
C TYR A 47 -1.29 24.43 11.68
N SER A 48 -0.52 23.50 11.11
CA SER A 48 0.03 22.38 11.86
C SER A 48 1.40 22.70 12.43
N LEU A 49 1.67 22.24 13.64
CA LEU A 49 3.01 22.29 14.27
C LEU A 49 3.89 21.12 13.85
N ASP A 50 3.32 20.10 13.23
CA ASP A 50 3.99 18.89 12.82
C ASP A 50 4.61 18.98 11.43
N ARG A 51 5.50 18.00 11.12
CA ARG A 51 6.04 17.81 9.78
C ARG A 51 4.94 17.43 8.82
N VAL A 52 4.89 18.10 7.67
CA VAL A 52 3.86 17.87 6.66
C VAL A 52 4.42 17.02 5.50
N GLY A 53 3.79 15.89 5.24
CA GLY A 53 4.17 15.01 4.14
C GLY A 53 3.53 15.40 2.80
N THR A 54 4.19 15.08 1.68
CA THR A 54 3.74 15.39 0.31
C THR A 54 3.08 14.22 -0.41
N LYS A 55 2.81 13.12 0.29
CA LYS A 55 2.32 11.85 -0.29
C LYS A 55 0.97 11.99 -1.01
N GLU A 56 0.06 12.81 -0.48
CA GLU A 56 -1.25 13.06 -1.09
C GLU A 56 -1.09 13.80 -2.43
N LEU A 57 -0.21 14.79 -2.47
CA LEU A 57 0.08 15.54 -3.68
C LEU A 57 0.75 14.65 -4.76
N THR A 58 1.74 13.83 -4.40
CA THR A 58 2.37 12.91 -5.36
C THR A 58 1.38 11.91 -5.94
N LYS A 59 0.46 11.40 -5.14
CA LYS A 59 -0.62 10.54 -5.61
C LYS A 59 -1.56 11.24 -6.58
N SER A 60 -1.90 12.52 -6.34
CA SER A 60 -2.80 13.27 -7.19
C SER A 60 -2.23 13.56 -8.59
N PHE A 61 -0.91 13.50 -8.77
CA PHE A 61 -0.25 13.52 -10.08
C PHE A 61 -0.37 12.21 -10.85
N GLY A 62 -0.88 11.14 -10.23
CA GLY A 62 -0.92 9.80 -10.81
C GLY A 62 0.42 9.06 -10.75
N TRP A 63 1.39 9.58 -10.02
CA TRP A 63 2.68 8.93 -9.84
C TRP A 63 2.55 7.70 -8.95
N ASN A 64 3.01 6.55 -9.46
CA ASN A 64 3.13 5.34 -8.66
C ASN A 64 4.27 5.47 -7.62
N THR A 65 4.37 4.53 -6.69
CA THR A 65 5.37 4.56 -5.62
C THR A 65 6.80 4.64 -6.17
N HIS A 66 7.10 3.97 -7.28
CA HIS A 66 8.41 3.98 -7.91
C HIS A 66 8.72 5.35 -8.54
N GLN A 67 7.78 5.95 -9.27
CA GLN A 67 7.93 7.28 -9.88
C GLN A 67 8.05 8.40 -8.83
N SER A 68 7.41 8.24 -7.66
CA SER A 68 7.53 9.20 -6.55
C SER A 68 8.93 9.24 -5.93
N PHE A 69 9.73 8.18 -6.09
CA PHE A 69 11.13 8.10 -5.64
C PHE A 69 12.14 8.49 -6.72
N MET A 70 11.72 8.66 -7.98
CA MET A 70 12.61 9.17 -9.05
C MET A 70 12.92 10.63 -8.79
N GLN A 71 14.18 11.00 -9.01
CA GLN A 71 14.61 12.40 -8.91
C GLN A 71 14.16 13.13 -10.18
N HIS A 72 13.06 13.90 -10.06
CA HIS A 72 12.60 14.78 -11.12
C HIS A 72 13.31 16.13 -11.02
N ASP A 73 13.54 16.75 -12.18
CA ASP A 73 14.05 18.12 -12.21
C ASP A 73 13.03 19.09 -11.62
N VAL A 74 13.51 20.06 -10.83
CA VAL A 74 12.64 21.04 -10.14
C VAL A 74 11.93 21.94 -11.15
N GLN A 75 12.58 22.31 -12.24
CA GLN A 75 12.01 23.16 -13.28
C GLN A 75 10.92 22.41 -14.06
N GLU A 76 11.16 21.14 -14.41
CA GLU A 76 10.16 20.30 -15.07
C GLU A 76 8.92 20.13 -14.17
N LEU A 77 9.13 19.86 -12.89
CA LEU A 77 8.04 19.77 -11.92
C LEU A 77 7.26 21.10 -11.82
N ASN A 78 7.96 22.23 -11.79
CA ASN A 78 7.31 23.56 -11.74
C ASN A 78 6.41 23.78 -12.95
N ARG A 79 6.91 23.46 -14.15
CA ARG A 79 6.16 23.61 -15.39
C ARG A 79 4.92 22.71 -15.41
N VAL A 80 5.07 21.42 -15.09
CA VAL A 80 3.94 20.47 -15.03
C VAL A 80 2.90 20.89 -13.99
N LEU A 81 3.35 21.38 -12.82
CA LEU A 81 2.44 21.86 -11.78
C LEU A 81 1.65 23.09 -12.26
N CYS A 82 2.33 24.10 -12.78
CA CYS A 82 1.70 25.32 -13.29
C CYS A 82 0.71 25.03 -14.41
N GLU A 83 1.07 24.18 -15.37
CA GLU A 83 0.20 23.76 -16.49
C GLU A 83 -1.08 23.07 -15.98
N LYS A 84 -0.95 22.10 -15.06
CA LYS A 84 -2.10 21.41 -14.48
C LYS A 84 -2.98 22.32 -13.61
N LEU A 85 -2.38 23.27 -12.88
CA LEU A 85 -3.15 24.26 -12.11
C LEU A 85 -3.88 25.22 -13.02
N GLN A 86 -3.25 25.70 -14.08
CA GLN A 86 -3.87 26.58 -15.09
C GLN A 86 -5.11 25.93 -15.70
N ASP A 87 -5.01 24.64 -16.08
CA ASP A 87 -6.13 23.87 -16.61
C ASP A 87 -7.29 23.76 -15.59
N LYS A 88 -6.95 23.56 -14.30
CA LYS A 88 -7.95 23.46 -13.22
C LYS A 88 -8.54 24.78 -12.79
N MET A 89 -7.83 25.90 -12.99
CA MET A 89 -8.30 27.26 -12.69
C MET A 89 -9.22 27.78 -13.81
N LYS A 90 -9.17 27.22 -15.01
CA LYS A 90 -9.96 27.65 -16.17
C LYS A 90 -11.46 27.59 -15.88
N GLY A 91 -12.18 28.69 -16.16
CA GLY A 91 -13.60 28.83 -15.89
C GLY A 91 -13.94 29.08 -14.39
N THR A 92 -12.94 29.35 -13.54
CA THR A 92 -13.13 29.64 -12.11
C THR A 92 -12.80 31.09 -11.76
N ALA A 93 -13.11 31.51 -10.53
CA ALA A 93 -12.80 32.85 -10.02
C ALA A 93 -11.28 33.17 -9.93
N VAL A 94 -10.43 32.14 -10.07
CA VAL A 94 -8.96 32.25 -10.04
C VAL A 94 -8.32 31.98 -11.39
N GLU A 95 -9.11 31.95 -12.46
CA GLU A 95 -8.60 31.85 -13.83
C GLU A 95 -7.60 32.98 -14.12
N GLY A 96 -6.54 32.65 -14.85
CA GLY A 96 -5.51 33.62 -15.21
C GLY A 96 -4.45 33.88 -14.15
N THR A 97 -4.57 33.32 -12.92
CA THR A 97 -3.59 33.53 -11.85
C THR A 97 -2.18 33.12 -12.20
N ILE A 98 -2.02 31.97 -12.85
CA ILE A 98 -0.70 31.43 -13.24
C ILE A 98 -0.04 32.35 -14.27
N GLN A 99 -0.83 32.78 -15.27
CA GLN A 99 -0.38 33.73 -16.28
C GLN A 99 -0.01 35.06 -15.63
N HIS A 100 -0.89 35.64 -14.82
CA HIS A 100 -0.64 36.92 -14.13
C HIS A 100 0.67 36.89 -13.33
N LEU A 101 0.92 35.81 -12.60
CA LEU A 101 2.10 35.71 -11.74
C LEU A 101 3.41 35.46 -12.48
N PHE A 102 3.39 34.55 -13.46
CA PHE A 102 4.62 33.95 -14.00
C PHE A 102 4.82 34.13 -15.51
N GLU A 103 3.79 34.54 -16.27
CA GLU A 103 3.91 34.66 -17.72
C GLU A 103 4.53 35.99 -18.14
N GLY A 104 5.63 35.89 -18.86
CA GLY A 104 6.22 36.99 -19.60
C GLY A 104 6.32 36.68 -21.07
N HIS A 105 6.68 37.68 -21.87
CA HIS A 105 6.76 37.52 -23.32
C HIS A 105 8.08 38.05 -23.87
N HIS A 106 8.61 37.32 -24.85
CA HIS A 106 9.71 37.78 -25.67
C HIS A 106 9.37 37.71 -27.18
N MET A 107 10.09 38.46 -27.95
CA MET A 107 9.99 38.50 -29.38
C MET A 107 11.26 37.97 -30.01
N ASN A 108 11.14 36.87 -30.73
CA ASN A 108 12.19 36.42 -31.63
C ASN A 108 12.08 37.23 -32.93
N TYR A 109 13.19 37.76 -33.39
CA TYR A 109 13.21 38.49 -34.66
C TYR A 109 14.33 38.01 -35.58
N VAL A 110 14.05 38.07 -36.89
CA VAL A 110 15.06 37.96 -37.93
C VAL A 110 14.90 39.15 -38.86
N GLU A 111 15.94 39.95 -39.00
CA GLU A 111 15.97 41.17 -39.77
C GLU A 111 17.05 41.08 -40.86
N CYS A 112 16.67 41.18 -42.10
CA CYS A 112 17.61 41.14 -43.20
C CYS A 112 18.45 42.42 -43.23
N ILE A 113 19.75 42.29 -43.59
CA ILE A 113 20.69 43.42 -43.61
C ILE A 113 20.56 44.23 -44.90
N ASN A 114 20.34 43.55 -46.03
CA ASN A 114 20.44 44.18 -47.37
C ASN A 114 19.08 44.50 -48.00
N VAL A 115 17.97 44.06 -47.38
CA VAL A 115 16.60 44.26 -47.88
C VAL A 115 15.70 44.63 -46.68
N ASP A 116 14.64 45.38 -46.94
CA ASP A 116 13.68 45.77 -45.90
C ASP A 116 12.69 44.61 -45.63
N TYR A 117 13.19 43.59 -44.93
CA TYR A 117 12.41 42.42 -44.52
C TYR A 117 12.74 42.05 -43.08
N LYS A 118 11.69 42.01 -42.26
CA LYS A 118 11.78 41.61 -40.86
C LYS A 118 10.66 40.62 -40.51
N SER A 119 11.05 39.48 -39.96
CA SER A 119 10.13 38.50 -39.40
C SER A 119 10.20 38.54 -37.89
N THR A 120 9.04 38.59 -37.25
CA THR A 120 8.95 38.62 -35.75
C THR A 120 7.97 37.58 -35.31
N ARG A 121 8.28 36.93 -34.14
CA ARG A 121 7.41 35.96 -33.50
C ARG A 121 7.39 36.21 -31.99
N LYS A 122 6.19 36.50 -31.44
CA LYS A 122 5.98 36.61 -30.01
C LYS A 122 5.82 35.22 -29.41
N GLU A 123 6.55 34.97 -28.33
CA GLU A 123 6.47 33.73 -27.55
C GLU A 123 6.31 34.05 -26.06
N SER A 124 5.56 33.22 -25.32
CA SER A 124 5.43 33.35 -23.88
C SER A 124 6.41 32.42 -23.15
N PHE A 125 6.79 32.83 -21.95
CA PHE A 125 7.61 32.03 -21.03
C PHE A 125 7.06 32.12 -19.62
N TYR A 126 7.25 31.07 -18.84
CA TYR A 126 6.93 31.03 -17.40
C TYR A 126 8.19 30.99 -16.53
N ASP A 127 9.30 30.59 -17.09
CA ASP A 127 10.65 30.67 -16.54
C ASP A 127 11.64 31.00 -17.66
N LEU A 128 12.79 31.58 -17.29
CA LEU A 128 13.88 31.85 -18.21
C LEU A 128 15.07 30.95 -17.88
N GLN A 129 15.56 30.24 -18.88
CA GLN A 129 16.74 29.41 -18.77
C GLN A 129 18.00 30.20 -19.14
N LEU A 130 18.80 30.56 -18.15
CA LEU A 130 20.01 31.35 -18.31
C LEU A 130 21.27 30.48 -18.41
N ASP A 131 22.13 30.78 -19.40
CA ASP A 131 23.44 30.17 -19.51
C ASP A 131 24.37 30.72 -18.41
N ILE A 132 24.99 29.84 -17.65
CA ILE A 132 26.01 30.22 -16.64
C ILE A 132 27.43 30.03 -17.16
N LYS A 133 27.64 29.11 -18.10
CA LYS A 133 28.96 28.85 -18.69
C LYS A 133 29.47 30.05 -19.46
N GLY A 134 30.58 30.58 -19.02
CA GLY A 134 31.20 31.78 -19.58
C GLY A 134 30.50 33.09 -19.18
N CYS A 135 29.56 33.07 -18.24
CA CYS A 135 28.93 34.23 -17.66
C CYS A 135 29.30 34.41 -16.19
N GLN A 136 29.68 35.63 -15.80
CA GLN A 136 30.10 35.93 -14.41
C GLN A 136 28.90 36.16 -13.49
N ASP A 137 27.82 36.68 -14.04
CA ASP A 137 26.62 37.06 -13.28
C ASP A 137 25.32 36.97 -14.12
N VAL A 138 24.20 37.23 -13.49
CA VAL A 138 22.87 37.27 -14.12
C VAL A 138 22.84 38.27 -15.29
N TYR A 139 23.48 39.40 -15.19
CA TYR A 139 23.46 40.41 -16.26
C TYR A 139 24.22 39.93 -17.49
N ALA A 140 25.38 39.28 -17.30
CA ALA A 140 26.12 38.68 -18.40
C ALA A 140 25.30 37.59 -19.12
N SER A 141 24.46 36.84 -18.37
CA SER A 141 23.55 35.85 -18.96
C SER A 141 22.41 36.51 -19.75
N PHE A 142 21.87 37.63 -19.27
CA PHE A 142 20.88 38.39 -20.04
C PHE A 142 21.51 39.03 -21.27
N ASP A 143 22.74 39.55 -21.19
CA ASP A 143 23.47 40.07 -22.35
C ASP A 143 23.65 38.99 -23.43
N LYS A 144 24.05 37.79 -23.02
CA LYS A 144 24.15 36.63 -23.92
C LYS A 144 22.81 36.18 -24.48
N TYR A 145 21.72 36.28 -23.66
CA TYR A 145 20.36 35.87 -24.07
C TYR A 145 19.82 36.75 -25.22
N VAL A 146 20.15 38.04 -25.22
CA VAL A 146 19.73 39.00 -26.25
C VAL A 146 20.83 39.27 -27.31
N GLU A 147 21.94 38.53 -27.25
CA GLU A 147 23.03 38.65 -28.21
C GLU A 147 22.52 38.42 -29.64
N VAL A 148 22.96 39.29 -30.55
CA VAL A 148 22.56 39.21 -31.95
C VAL A 148 23.42 38.20 -32.69
N GLU A 149 22.79 37.19 -33.24
CA GLU A 149 23.40 36.22 -34.14
C GLU A 149 23.40 36.73 -35.61
N HIS A 150 24.54 36.71 -36.28
CA HIS A 150 24.65 37.03 -37.68
C HIS A 150 24.54 35.78 -38.54
N LEU A 151 23.57 35.78 -39.43
CA LEU A 151 23.32 34.68 -40.38
C LEU A 151 23.91 35.10 -41.76
N GLU A 152 25.15 34.67 -42.02
CA GLU A 152 25.94 35.06 -43.21
C GLU A 152 26.59 33.81 -43.88
N GLY A 153 27.07 33.94 -45.09
CA GLY A 153 27.78 32.87 -45.82
C GLY A 153 26.88 31.69 -46.16
N ASP A 154 27.23 30.50 -45.63
CA ASP A 154 26.43 29.28 -45.83
C ASP A 154 25.17 29.23 -44.97
N ASN A 155 25.06 30.13 -43.97
CA ASN A 155 23.99 30.20 -42.98
C ASN A 155 22.98 31.30 -43.25
N LYS A 156 22.89 31.81 -44.50
CA LYS A 156 21.94 32.86 -44.87
C LYS A 156 20.50 32.49 -44.58
N TYR A 157 19.73 33.49 -44.19
CA TYR A 157 18.29 33.34 -43.90
C TYR A 157 17.48 33.31 -45.22
N GLN A 158 16.58 32.34 -45.36
CA GLN A 158 15.59 32.31 -46.41
C GLN A 158 14.43 33.24 -46.05
N ALA A 159 14.43 34.46 -46.63
CA ALA A 159 13.42 35.46 -46.29
C ALA A 159 12.04 35.07 -46.85
N ASP A 160 11.75 35.47 -48.07
CA ASP A 160 10.52 35.11 -48.78
C ASP A 160 10.83 34.75 -50.23
N GLN A 161 9.78 34.52 -51.04
CA GLN A 161 9.95 34.17 -52.46
C GLN A 161 10.55 35.31 -53.30
N GLN A 162 10.41 36.59 -52.88
CA GLN A 162 10.91 37.74 -53.59
C GLN A 162 12.38 38.03 -53.29
N HIS A 163 12.78 37.85 -52.00
CA HIS A 163 14.11 38.26 -51.55
C HIS A 163 15.11 37.09 -51.49
N GLY A 164 14.62 35.83 -51.42
CA GLY A 164 15.51 34.64 -51.44
C GLY A 164 16.39 34.55 -50.19
N LEU A 165 17.65 34.07 -50.36
CA LEU A 165 18.63 33.95 -49.31
C LEU A 165 19.31 35.30 -49.04
N GLN A 166 19.20 35.81 -47.81
CA GLN A 166 19.74 37.09 -47.38
C GLN A 166 20.64 36.96 -46.14
N ASP A 167 21.62 37.84 -46.04
CA ASP A 167 22.34 38.04 -44.79
C ASP A 167 21.35 38.71 -43.80
N ALA A 168 21.28 38.18 -42.57
CA ALA A 168 20.32 38.61 -41.59
C ALA A 168 20.89 38.66 -40.18
N LYS A 169 20.24 39.43 -39.32
CA LYS A 169 20.43 39.47 -37.86
C LYS A 169 19.28 38.74 -37.21
N LYS A 170 19.60 37.82 -36.31
CA LYS A 170 18.61 37.10 -35.52
C LYS A 170 18.85 37.42 -34.04
N GLY A 171 17.80 37.67 -33.29
CA GLY A 171 17.90 37.94 -31.87
C GLY A 171 16.60 37.78 -31.11
N VAL A 172 16.67 37.98 -29.84
CA VAL A 172 15.54 37.93 -28.90
C VAL A 172 15.49 39.24 -28.11
N LEU A 173 14.33 39.83 -27.95
CA LEU A 173 14.09 40.98 -27.08
C LEU A 173 12.84 40.73 -26.25
N PHE A 174 12.82 41.20 -25.02
CA PHE A 174 11.68 41.04 -24.13
C PHE A 174 10.60 42.08 -24.42
N ILE A 175 9.34 41.66 -24.44
CA ILE A 175 8.16 42.53 -24.55
C ILE A 175 7.73 42.95 -23.14
N ASP A 176 7.64 41.97 -22.23
CA ASP A 176 7.29 42.18 -20.83
C ASP A 176 7.89 41.07 -19.96
N PHE A 177 8.04 41.39 -18.68
CA PHE A 177 8.46 40.43 -17.67
C PHE A 177 7.32 40.24 -16.65
N PRO A 178 7.20 39.01 -16.04
CA PRO A 178 6.14 38.72 -15.06
C PRO A 178 6.39 39.40 -13.69
N PRO A 179 5.35 39.58 -12.85
CA PRO A 179 5.49 40.02 -11.47
C PRO A 179 6.38 39.12 -10.60
N VAL A 180 6.36 37.81 -10.84
CA VAL A 180 7.24 36.82 -10.18
C VAL A 180 8.12 36.20 -11.26
N LEU A 181 9.36 36.63 -11.32
CA LEU A 181 10.33 36.18 -12.32
C LEU A 181 11.11 34.98 -11.81
N GLN A 182 11.05 33.88 -12.55
CA GLN A 182 11.76 32.63 -12.28
C GLN A 182 12.92 32.47 -13.27
N LEU A 183 14.14 32.39 -12.75
CA LEU A 183 15.36 32.23 -13.53
C LEU A 183 15.95 30.85 -13.22
N GLN A 184 15.94 29.93 -14.17
CA GLN A 184 16.65 28.66 -14.09
C GLN A 184 18.09 28.84 -14.59
N LEU A 185 19.04 28.42 -13.80
CA LEU A 185 20.46 28.42 -14.15
C LEU A 185 20.83 27.09 -14.79
N LYS A 186 21.30 27.10 -16.05
CA LYS A 186 21.66 25.88 -16.81
C LYS A 186 22.93 25.28 -16.25
N GLN A 187 22.82 24.46 -15.22
CA GLN A 187 23.93 23.84 -14.50
C GLN A 187 24.41 22.53 -15.13
N TYR A 188 23.75 22.03 -16.13
CA TYR A 188 24.08 20.74 -16.73
C TYR A 188 24.36 20.88 -18.20
N GLU A 189 25.44 20.25 -18.63
CA GLU A 189 25.89 20.15 -20.01
C GLU A 189 26.22 18.70 -20.34
N TYR A 190 25.89 18.28 -21.56
CA TYR A 190 26.30 16.97 -22.05
C TYR A 190 27.74 17.04 -22.59
N ASP A 191 28.64 16.31 -21.95
CA ASP A 191 30.02 16.16 -22.40
C ASP A 191 30.11 15.00 -23.41
N CYS A 192 30.19 15.34 -24.69
CA CYS A 192 30.31 14.36 -25.77
C CYS A 192 31.58 13.50 -25.69
N THR A 193 32.63 13.95 -24.98
CA THR A 193 33.88 13.21 -24.87
C THR A 193 33.81 12.13 -23.80
N ARG A 194 33.00 12.37 -22.76
CA ARG A 194 32.79 11.46 -21.63
C ARG A 194 31.45 10.69 -21.73
N ASP A 195 30.62 11.02 -22.74
CA ASP A 195 29.28 10.45 -22.93
C ASP A 195 28.39 10.53 -21.68
N MET A 196 28.42 11.69 -20.98
CA MET A 196 27.72 11.89 -19.74
C MET A 196 27.31 13.34 -19.49
N MET A 197 26.29 13.54 -18.64
CA MET A 197 25.92 14.86 -18.14
C MET A 197 26.93 15.31 -17.09
N VAL A 198 27.46 16.49 -17.25
CA VAL A 198 28.43 17.11 -16.33
C VAL A 198 27.80 18.34 -15.70
N LYS A 199 27.97 18.51 -14.40
CA LYS A 199 27.53 19.72 -13.70
C LYS A 199 28.53 20.84 -13.91
N ILE A 200 28.04 22.00 -14.36
CA ILE A 200 28.78 23.26 -14.44
C ILE A 200 28.74 23.89 -13.06
N ASN A 201 29.90 24.11 -12.47
CA ASN A 201 30.01 24.67 -11.13
C ASN A 201 30.81 25.99 -11.11
N ASP A 202 30.80 26.69 -12.22
CA ASP A 202 31.48 28.00 -12.37
C ASP A 202 30.94 28.97 -11.31
N HIS A 203 31.79 29.91 -10.90
CA HIS A 203 31.38 31.01 -10.04
C HIS A 203 30.40 31.92 -10.77
N TYR A 204 29.21 32.12 -10.24
CA TYR A 204 28.13 32.87 -10.87
C TYR A 204 27.38 33.71 -9.84
N GLU A 205 27.46 35.03 -9.98
CA GLU A 205 26.87 35.98 -9.05
C GLU A 205 25.45 36.34 -9.42
N PHE A 206 24.61 36.54 -8.41
CA PHE A 206 23.27 37.06 -8.57
C PHE A 206 22.95 38.09 -7.48
N PRO A 207 22.35 39.22 -7.87
CA PRO A 207 22.13 40.33 -6.94
C PRO A 207 20.88 40.12 -6.09
N LEU A 208 20.83 40.78 -4.92
CA LEU A 208 19.63 40.88 -4.11
C LEU A 208 18.55 41.70 -4.82
N GLN A 209 18.95 42.77 -5.53
CA GLN A 209 18.08 43.57 -6.40
C GLN A 209 18.54 43.45 -7.85
N LEU A 210 17.64 43.06 -8.72
CA LEU A 210 17.88 42.86 -10.17
C LEU A 210 17.15 43.96 -10.92
N ASP A 211 17.91 44.77 -11.66
CA ASP A 211 17.41 45.82 -12.51
C ASP A 211 17.50 45.41 -13.98
N LEU A 212 16.36 45.13 -14.60
CA LEU A 212 16.28 44.74 -16.01
C LEU A 212 16.02 45.92 -16.97
N ASP A 213 15.83 47.15 -16.42
CA ASP A 213 15.70 48.36 -17.24
C ASP A 213 17.03 49.14 -17.33
N ARG A 214 18.13 48.55 -16.90
CA ARG A 214 19.45 49.17 -17.02
C ARG A 214 19.78 49.54 -18.48
N GLU A 215 20.62 50.56 -18.67
CA GLU A 215 21.05 51.01 -20.00
C GLU A 215 19.86 51.33 -20.92
N ASP A 216 18.88 52.13 -20.41
CA ASP A 216 17.66 52.51 -21.10
C ASP A 216 16.79 51.34 -21.59
N GLY A 217 16.86 50.21 -20.91
CA GLY A 217 16.07 48.99 -21.23
C GLY A 217 16.61 48.22 -22.40
N LYS A 218 17.94 47.99 -22.44
CA LYS A 218 18.62 47.27 -23.55
C LYS A 218 18.08 45.87 -23.81
N TYR A 219 17.42 45.26 -22.83
CA TYR A 219 16.80 43.92 -22.98
C TYR A 219 15.42 43.97 -23.59
N LEU A 220 14.77 45.17 -23.60
CA LEU A 220 13.39 45.34 -24.00
C LEU A 220 13.25 45.61 -25.49
N SER A 221 12.19 45.07 -26.07
CA SER A 221 11.75 45.45 -27.39
C SER A 221 11.38 46.95 -27.49
N PRO A 222 11.61 47.59 -28.62
CA PRO A 222 11.12 48.97 -28.85
C PRO A 222 9.63 49.16 -28.56
N ASP A 223 8.83 48.09 -28.77
CA ASP A 223 7.37 48.11 -28.57
C ASP A 223 6.95 47.72 -27.14
N ALA A 224 7.91 47.48 -26.23
CA ALA A 224 7.64 47.15 -24.81
C ALA A 224 7.02 48.32 -24.06
N ASP A 225 6.13 48.03 -23.12
CA ASP A 225 5.55 49.03 -22.24
C ASP A 225 6.59 49.50 -21.20
N LYS A 226 7.19 50.65 -21.45
CA LYS A 226 8.20 51.25 -20.56
C LYS A 226 7.61 51.96 -19.33
N SER A 227 6.29 51.95 -19.14
CA SER A 227 5.66 52.50 -17.94
C SER A 227 5.85 51.55 -16.73
N VAL A 228 6.08 50.27 -16.95
CA VAL A 228 6.32 49.28 -15.92
C VAL A 228 7.82 49.23 -15.61
N ARG A 229 8.18 49.49 -14.35
CA ARG A 229 9.56 49.45 -13.88
C ARG A 229 9.97 48.01 -13.55
N ASN A 230 10.94 47.45 -14.28
CA ASN A 230 11.41 46.05 -14.11
C ASN A 230 12.55 45.98 -13.07
N LEU A 231 12.30 46.47 -11.88
CA LEU A 231 13.17 46.33 -10.72
C LEU A 231 12.63 45.21 -9.83
N TYR A 232 13.47 44.25 -9.53
CA TYR A 232 13.09 43.02 -8.80
C TYR A 232 13.89 42.84 -7.53
N THR A 233 13.28 42.24 -6.52
CA THR A 233 13.92 41.85 -5.27
C THR A 233 13.91 40.31 -5.14
N LEU A 234 15.05 39.75 -4.80
CA LEU A 234 15.22 38.31 -4.64
C LEU A 234 14.40 37.79 -3.46
N HIS A 235 13.49 36.84 -3.76
CA HIS A 235 12.62 36.20 -2.79
C HIS A 235 13.08 34.82 -2.39
N GLY A 236 13.59 34.02 -3.36
CA GLY A 236 13.98 32.64 -3.12
C GLY A 236 15.15 32.18 -3.96
N VAL A 237 16.00 31.31 -3.38
CA VAL A 237 17.12 30.63 -4.05
C VAL A 237 16.94 29.13 -3.84
N LEU A 238 16.62 28.41 -4.89
CA LEU A 238 16.61 26.95 -4.89
C LEU A 238 18.01 26.47 -5.24
N VAL A 239 18.56 25.62 -4.40
CA VAL A 239 19.94 25.14 -4.47
C VAL A 239 19.96 23.68 -4.80
N HIS A 240 20.85 23.27 -5.70
CA HIS A 240 21.17 21.87 -5.96
C HIS A 240 22.54 21.53 -5.36
N SER A 241 22.59 20.51 -4.53
CA SER A 241 23.81 19.94 -3.94
C SER A 241 24.01 18.52 -4.46
N GLY A 242 25.13 18.29 -5.15
CA GLY A 242 25.44 17.01 -5.74
C GLY A 242 26.06 17.13 -7.13
N GLY A 243 26.30 16.00 -7.78
CA GLY A 243 26.90 15.89 -9.12
C GLY A 243 25.89 15.69 -10.24
N GLY A 244 26.37 15.25 -11.43
CA GLY A 244 25.58 15.05 -12.63
C GLY A 244 24.59 13.86 -12.59
N HIS A 245 24.80 12.90 -11.65
CA HIS A 245 23.97 11.69 -11.57
C HIS A 245 22.94 11.69 -10.44
N GLY A 246 22.84 12.77 -9.68
CA GLY A 246 21.89 12.92 -8.58
C GLY A 246 22.34 13.91 -7.55
N GLY A 247 21.43 14.32 -6.68
CA GLY A 247 21.72 15.31 -5.67
C GLY A 247 20.50 15.60 -4.80
N HIS A 248 20.62 16.64 -4.02
CA HIS A 248 19.62 17.07 -3.09
C HIS A 248 19.26 18.54 -3.33
N TYR A 249 17.95 18.84 -3.33
CA TYR A 249 17.45 20.21 -3.47
C TYR A 249 16.99 20.74 -2.12
N TYR A 250 17.37 21.98 -1.81
CA TYR A 250 16.86 22.78 -0.70
C TYR A 250 16.66 24.22 -1.14
N ALA A 251 15.97 25.02 -0.34
CA ALA A 251 15.72 26.41 -0.69
C ALA A 251 16.08 27.37 0.43
N PHE A 252 16.60 28.54 0.07
CA PHE A 252 16.59 29.73 0.92
C PHE A 252 15.45 30.63 0.48
N ILE A 253 14.60 31.02 1.42
CA ILE A 253 13.43 31.84 1.14
C ILE A 253 13.36 32.99 2.14
N ARG A 254 12.93 34.12 1.65
CA ARG A 254 12.67 35.34 2.39
C ARG A 254 11.18 35.65 2.36
N PRO A 255 10.37 35.09 3.28
CA PRO A 255 8.92 35.01 3.16
C PRO A 255 8.21 36.38 3.07
N THR A 256 8.74 37.38 3.74
CA THR A 256 8.15 38.75 3.81
C THR A 256 9.01 39.80 3.10
N LEU A 257 10.02 39.41 2.34
CA LEU A 257 11.03 40.28 1.75
C LEU A 257 11.79 41.13 2.77
N SER A 258 11.70 40.80 4.06
CA SER A 258 12.54 41.38 5.13
C SER A 258 13.98 40.82 5.02
N ASP A 259 14.90 41.33 5.84
CA ASP A 259 16.30 40.84 5.84
C ASP A 259 16.48 39.46 6.42
N GLN A 260 15.42 38.82 6.92
CA GLN A 260 15.46 37.51 7.50
C GLN A 260 15.29 36.40 6.44
N TRP A 261 16.31 35.59 6.26
CA TRP A 261 16.30 34.41 5.42
C TRP A 261 16.02 33.14 6.24
N PHE A 262 15.40 32.17 5.59
CA PHE A 262 15.19 30.83 6.14
C PHE A 262 15.68 29.78 5.13
N LYS A 263 16.40 28.78 5.63
CA LYS A 263 16.77 27.59 4.85
C LYS A 263 15.72 26.50 5.09
N PHE A 264 15.10 26.06 4.02
CA PHE A 264 14.16 24.94 3.98
C PHE A 264 14.85 23.72 3.40
N ASN A 265 15.14 22.75 4.25
CA ASN A 265 15.80 21.51 3.88
C ASN A 265 14.95 20.33 4.38
N ASP A 266 14.00 19.89 3.54
CA ASP A 266 12.96 18.90 3.86
C ASP A 266 12.24 19.25 5.18
N ALA A 267 12.39 18.43 6.20
CA ALA A 267 11.74 18.60 7.50
C ALA A 267 12.44 19.61 8.43
N ARG A 268 13.56 20.17 8.01
CA ARG A 268 14.35 21.11 8.84
C ARG A 268 14.28 22.51 8.27
N VAL A 269 13.87 23.47 9.09
CA VAL A 269 13.89 24.92 8.77
C VAL A 269 14.83 25.63 9.74
N THR A 270 15.77 26.40 9.22
CA THR A 270 16.73 27.20 10.03
C THR A 270 16.71 28.65 9.59
N LYS A 271 16.92 29.56 10.54
CA LYS A 271 17.19 30.97 10.23
C LYS A 271 18.61 31.09 9.73
N GLU A 272 18.79 31.90 8.67
CA GLU A 272 20.09 32.08 8.02
C GLU A 272 20.30 33.56 7.70
N ASP A 273 21.56 33.94 7.47
CA ASP A 273 21.94 35.28 7.02
C ASP A 273 21.93 35.36 5.49
N ALA A 274 21.81 36.58 4.95
CA ALA A 274 21.84 36.86 3.52
C ALA A 274 23.13 36.28 2.84
N LYS A 275 24.25 36.30 3.55
CA LYS A 275 25.52 35.70 3.06
C LYS A 275 25.34 34.24 2.66
N TRP A 276 24.67 33.43 3.51
CA TRP A 276 24.42 32.00 3.23
C TRP A 276 23.46 31.77 2.07
N ALA A 277 22.49 32.68 1.89
CA ALA A 277 21.52 32.55 0.81
C ALA A 277 22.05 33.03 -0.55
N LEU A 278 23.01 33.93 -0.58
CA LEU A 278 23.61 34.51 -1.80
C LEU A 278 25.03 33.99 -2.02
N GLN A 279 26.02 34.56 -1.33
CA GLN A 279 27.44 34.38 -1.61
C GLN A 279 27.90 32.90 -1.52
N GLU A 280 27.36 32.17 -0.54
CA GLU A 280 27.67 30.75 -0.38
C GLU A 280 27.03 29.87 -1.47
N GLN A 281 26.12 30.43 -2.29
CA GLN A 281 25.43 29.72 -3.38
C GLN A 281 25.88 30.16 -4.78
N TYR A 282 26.91 31.00 -4.89
CA TYR A 282 27.49 31.44 -6.18
C TYR A 282 28.27 30.36 -6.92
N GLY A 283 28.50 29.18 -6.32
CA GLY A 283 29.31 28.11 -6.92
C GLY A 283 30.82 28.37 -6.80
N GLY A 284 31.60 27.76 -7.68
CA GLY A 284 33.07 27.75 -7.69
C GLY A 284 33.66 26.36 -7.51
N GLU A 285 34.93 26.16 -7.88
CA GLU A 285 35.58 24.84 -7.98
C GLU A 285 35.56 24.02 -6.68
N GLU A 286 35.57 24.67 -5.52
CA GLU A 286 35.60 23.99 -4.22
C GLU A 286 34.19 23.68 -3.64
N ARG A 287 33.12 24.01 -4.33
CA ARG A 287 31.76 23.92 -3.82
C ARG A 287 30.94 22.88 -4.56
N PHE A 288 30.26 22.01 -3.81
CA PHE A 288 29.36 20.98 -4.35
C PHE A 288 27.90 21.43 -4.46
N SER A 289 27.58 22.61 -3.91
CA SER A 289 26.22 23.17 -3.93
C SER A 289 26.26 24.59 -4.51
N ASN A 290 25.30 24.89 -5.38
CA ASN A 290 25.12 26.19 -6.01
C ASN A 290 23.66 26.45 -6.36
N ALA A 291 23.33 27.72 -6.59
CA ALA A 291 21.97 28.14 -6.95
C ALA A 291 21.55 27.51 -8.27
N TYR A 292 20.41 26.85 -8.28
CA TYR A 292 19.81 26.19 -9.45
C TYR A 292 18.66 27.02 -10.07
N MET A 293 17.85 27.64 -9.21
CA MET A 293 16.74 28.51 -9.64
C MET A 293 16.64 29.71 -8.71
N LEU A 294 16.44 30.89 -9.29
CA LEU A 294 16.26 32.13 -8.58
C LEU A 294 14.81 32.62 -8.77
N VAL A 295 14.20 33.10 -7.70
CA VAL A 295 12.83 33.61 -7.73
C VAL A 295 12.85 35.05 -7.25
N TYR A 296 12.51 35.97 -8.15
CA TYR A 296 12.47 37.41 -7.92
C TYR A 296 11.03 37.92 -7.93
N ILE A 297 10.71 38.90 -7.08
CA ILE A 297 9.43 39.58 -7.07
C ILE A 297 9.65 41.03 -7.47
N ARG A 298 8.85 41.51 -8.43
CA ARG A 298 8.93 42.89 -8.90
C ARG A 298 8.51 43.89 -7.81
N GLU A 299 9.28 44.92 -7.62
CA GLU A 299 9.08 45.89 -6.53
C GLU A 299 7.71 46.63 -6.62
N SER A 300 7.21 46.95 -7.84
CA SER A 300 5.90 47.55 -8.04
C SER A 300 4.72 46.67 -7.61
N ASP A 301 4.89 45.33 -7.68
CA ASP A 301 3.81 44.38 -7.42
C ASP A 301 3.95 43.69 -6.05
N LYS A 302 4.97 44.07 -5.31
CA LYS A 302 5.34 43.47 -4.03
C LYS A 302 4.18 43.40 -3.03
N ASP A 303 3.44 44.50 -2.85
CA ASP A 303 2.35 44.58 -1.88
C ASP A 303 1.15 43.72 -2.29
N GLU A 304 0.95 43.53 -3.59
CA GLU A 304 -0.06 42.60 -4.13
C GLU A 304 0.35 41.16 -3.92
N ILE A 305 1.60 40.82 -4.22
CA ILE A 305 2.12 39.43 -4.19
C ILE A 305 2.29 38.96 -2.75
N ILE A 306 2.84 39.80 -1.86
CA ILE A 306 3.07 39.50 -0.43
C ILE A 306 1.85 39.98 0.39
N CYS A 307 0.68 39.50 0.05
CA CYS A 307 -0.56 39.81 0.71
C CYS A 307 -0.84 38.94 1.93
N ASP A 308 -1.74 39.36 2.81
CA ASP A 308 -2.21 38.54 3.91
C ASP A 308 -3.12 37.39 3.43
N VAL A 309 -2.88 36.19 3.94
CA VAL A 309 -3.68 35.00 3.68
C VAL A 309 -4.09 34.36 5.00
N GLY A 310 -5.39 34.37 5.28
CA GLY A 310 -5.97 33.86 6.53
C GLY A 310 -7.09 32.85 6.31
N GLU A 311 -7.73 32.48 7.41
CA GLU A 311 -8.85 31.51 7.40
C GLU A 311 -10.01 31.89 6.46
N LYS A 312 -10.26 33.19 6.28
CA LYS A 312 -11.31 33.73 5.38
C LYS A 312 -11.08 33.39 3.89
N ASP A 313 -9.85 33.11 3.51
CA ASP A 313 -9.49 32.76 2.14
C ASP A 313 -9.68 31.26 1.86
N ILE A 314 -9.86 30.47 2.92
CA ILE A 314 -10.00 28.99 2.86
C ILE A 314 -11.49 28.63 2.78
N THR A 315 -11.86 27.74 1.88
CA THR A 315 -13.24 27.28 1.74
C THR A 315 -13.73 26.57 3.01
N GLU A 316 -14.99 26.82 3.39
CA GLU A 316 -15.55 26.36 4.67
C GLU A 316 -15.51 24.83 4.80
N HIS A 317 -15.86 24.09 3.76
CA HIS A 317 -15.85 22.62 3.79
C HIS A 317 -14.44 22.06 4.03
N LEU A 318 -13.40 22.66 3.46
CA LEU A 318 -12.01 22.28 3.67
C LEU A 318 -11.59 22.52 5.12
N ARG A 319 -11.92 23.70 5.65
CA ARG A 319 -11.61 24.11 7.02
C ARG A 319 -12.25 23.17 8.05
N ILE A 320 -13.55 22.90 7.90
CA ILE A 320 -14.29 22.00 8.81
C ILE A 320 -13.68 20.60 8.79
N LYS A 321 -13.42 20.05 7.61
CA LYS A 321 -12.87 18.71 7.48
C LYS A 321 -11.48 18.58 8.07
N LEU A 322 -10.56 19.51 7.73
CA LEU A 322 -9.18 19.42 8.22
C LEU A 322 -9.09 19.66 9.73
N LYS A 323 -9.97 20.52 10.28
CA LYS A 323 -10.09 20.71 11.72
C LYS A 323 -10.55 19.42 12.41
N LYS A 324 -11.55 18.74 11.84
CA LYS A 324 -12.02 17.44 12.35
C LYS A 324 -10.94 16.37 12.30
N GLU A 325 -10.19 16.27 11.18
CA GLU A 325 -9.06 15.34 11.06
C GLU A 325 -7.98 15.61 12.11
N GLN A 326 -7.72 16.85 12.42
CA GLN A 326 -6.74 17.24 13.46
C GLN A 326 -7.24 16.88 14.85
N GLU A 327 -8.50 17.15 15.17
CA GLU A 327 -9.13 16.78 16.46
C GLU A 327 -9.14 15.25 16.65
N GLU A 328 -9.47 14.49 15.61
CA GLU A 328 -9.43 13.01 15.63
C GLU A 328 -7.99 12.51 15.85
N LYS A 329 -6.99 13.13 15.23
CA LYS A 329 -5.58 12.78 15.42
C LYS A 329 -5.11 13.06 16.84
N GLU A 330 -5.41 14.25 17.38
CA GLU A 330 -5.07 14.63 18.75
C GLU A 330 -5.75 13.71 19.78
N HIS A 331 -7.01 13.34 19.53
CA HIS A 331 -7.72 12.35 20.35
C HIS A 331 -7.04 11.00 20.36
N LYS A 332 -6.66 10.51 19.16
CA LYS A 332 -5.95 9.25 19.01
C LYS A 332 -4.57 9.26 19.68
N GLU A 333 -3.82 10.35 19.54
CA GLU A 333 -2.52 10.52 20.21
C GLU A 333 -2.65 10.53 21.73
N LYS A 334 -3.70 11.14 22.27
CA LYS A 334 -4.03 11.07 23.72
C LYS A 334 -4.38 9.64 24.13
N GLU A 335 -5.20 8.95 23.35
CA GLU A 335 -5.53 7.55 23.61
C GLU A 335 -4.30 6.64 23.57
N GLU A 336 -3.40 6.84 22.61
CA GLU A 336 -2.13 6.11 22.51
C GLU A 336 -1.17 6.44 23.67
N ALA A 337 -1.10 7.70 24.08
CA ALA A 337 -0.30 8.13 25.22
C ALA A 337 -0.81 7.53 26.55
N GLU A 338 -2.13 7.32 26.68
CA GLU A 338 -2.74 6.69 27.84
C GLU A 338 -2.78 5.16 27.73
N ALA A 339 -2.60 4.58 26.55
CA ALA A 339 -2.70 3.14 26.32
C ALA A 339 -1.74 2.32 27.20
N HIS A 340 -0.57 2.88 27.55
CA HIS A 340 0.39 2.22 28.44
C HIS A 340 -0.11 2.03 29.87
N LEU A 341 -1.12 2.82 30.31
CA LEU A 341 -1.73 2.71 31.63
C LEU A 341 -2.77 1.60 31.71
N TYR A 342 -3.24 1.12 30.57
CA TYR A 342 -4.28 0.09 30.49
C TYR A 342 -3.69 -1.24 30.00
N THR A 343 -4.43 -2.30 30.29
CA THR A 343 -4.18 -3.66 29.78
C THR A 343 -5.49 -4.32 29.46
N THR A 344 -5.44 -5.38 28.66
CA THR A 344 -6.61 -6.18 28.32
C THR A 344 -6.58 -7.49 29.07
N ILE A 345 -7.68 -7.81 29.76
CA ILE A 345 -7.93 -9.11 30.37
C ILE A 345 -9.00 -9.83 29.55
N LYS A 346 -8.68 -11.01 29.05
CA LYS A 346 -9.61 -11.88 28.33
C LYS A 346 -10.11 -12.98 29.26
N VAL A 347 -11.41 -13.07 29.43
CA VAL A 347 -12.04 -14.03 30.34
C VAL A 347 -12.90 -15.01 29.57
N ALA A 348 -12.46 -16.27 29.53
CA ALA A 348 -13.22 -17.37 28.95
C ALA A 348 -14.09 -18.03 30.02
N ARG A 349 -15.25 -18.55 29.67
CA ARG A 349 -16.20 -19.30 30.49
C ARG A 349 -16.57 -20.62 29.84
N ASP A 350 -17.12 -21.57 30.59
CA ASP A 350 -17.63 -22.81 30.02
C ASP A 350 -18.62 -22.56 28.88
N GLU A 351 -19.44 -21.51 28.99
CA GLU A 351 -20.39 -21.14 27.92
C GLU A 351 -19.69 -20.78 26.60
N ASP A 352 -18.52 -20.18 26.67
CA ASP A 352 -17.73 -19.82 25.48
C ASP A 352 -17.16 -21.09 24.82
N LEU A 353 -16.74 -22.08 25.65
CA LEU A 353 -16.30 -23.39 25.16
C LEU A 353 -17.47 -24.14 24.47
N PHE A 354 -18.65 -24.15 25.09
CA PHE A 354 -19.85 -24.75 24.49
C PHE A 354 -20.28 -24.09 23.17
N LYS A 355 -20.08 -22.79 23.04
CA LYS A 355 -20.46 -22.05 21.81
C LYS A 355 -19.48 -22.24 20.68
N GLN A 356 -18.18 -22.31 20.98
CA GLN A 356 -17.12 -22.27 19.99
C GLN A 356 -16.70 -23.67 19.50
N ILE A 357 -16.57 -24.66 20.43
CA ILE A 357 -16.09 -26.00 20.08
C ILE A 357 -17.10 -26.71 19.16
N GLY A 358 -16.58 -27.19 18.02
CA GLY A 358 -17.36 -27.85 16.99
C GLY A 358 -18.05 -26.90 16.00
N ARG A 359 -17.85 -25.58 16.15
CA ARG A 359 -18.37 -24.55 15.23
C ARG A 359 -17.24 -23.68 14.71
N ASP A 360 -16.64 -22.89 15.64
CA ASP A 360 -15.58 -21.96 15.33
C ASP A 360 -14.20 -22.59 15.44
N ILE A 361 -14.05 -23.46 16.42
CA ILE A 361 -12.80 -24.20 16.70
C ILE A 361 -13.10 -25.70 16.86
N TYR A 362 -12.15 -26.52 16.50
CA TYR A 362 -12.21 -27.97 16.66
C TYR A 362 -11.10 -28.47 17.58
N PHE A 363 -9.94 -27.87 17.48
CA PHE A 363 -8.80 -28.08 18.36
C PHE A 363 -8.70 -26.95 19.39
N ASP A 364 -8.07 -27.18 20.55
CA ASP A 364 -8.06 -26.29 21.71
C ASP A 364 -9.44 -26.09 22.38
N LEU A 365 -9.48 -25.23 23.40
CA LEU A 365 -10.67 -24.99 24.22
C LEU A 365 -11.45 -23.74 23.78
N VAL A 366 -10.75 -22.70 23.36
CA VAL A 366 -11.37 -21.41 23.05
C VAL A 366 -10.51 -20.57 22.12
N ASP A 367 -11.15 -19.82 21.23
CA ASP A 367 -10.54 -18.68 20.54
C ASP A 367 -10.60 -17.46 21.46
N HIS A 368 -9.44 -17.06 21.97
CA HIS A 368 -9.33 -15.92 22.89
C HIS A 368 -9.72 -14.58 22.28
N ASP A 369 -9.80 -14.46 20.97
CA ASP A 369 -10.23 -13.21 20.33
C ASP A 369 -11.77 -13.08 20.31
N LYS A 370 -12.48 -14.17 20.58
CA LYS A 370 -13.94 -14.23 20.64
C LYS A 370 -14.52 -14.34 22.06
N VAL A 371 -13.72 -14.15 23.09
CA VAL A 371 -14.19 -14.11 24.48
C VAL A 371 -14.37 -12.70 24.98
N CYS A 372 -15.03 -12.55 26.12
CA CYS A 372 -15.24 -11.24 26.75
C CYS A 372 -13.89 -10.61 27.12
N SER A 373 -13.69 -9.36 26.69
CA SER A 373 -12.45 -8.59 26.91
C SER A 373 -12.71 -7.38 27.79
N PHE A 374 -11.93 -7.21 28.82
CA PHE A 374 -11.99 -6.10 29.76
C PHE A 374 -10.76 -5.21 29.58
N ARG A 375 -10.95 -3.93 29.24
CA ARG A 375 -9.87 -2.92 29.24
C ARG A 375 -9.77 -2.32 30.63
N ILE A 376 -8.73 -2.66 31.38
CA ILE A 376 -8.56 -2.37 32.80
C ILE A 376 -7.29 -1.55 33.03
N GLN A 377 -7.33 -0.60 33.96
CA GLN A 377 -6.13 0.12 34.39
C GLN A 377 -5.16 -0.84 35.10
N LYS A 378 -3.89 -0.80 34.74
CA LYS A 378 -2.84 -1.65 35.35
C LYS A 378 -2.74 -1.49 36.85
N GLN A 379 -3.08 -0.33 37.39
CA GLN A 379 -3.06 -0.05 38.81
C GLN A 379 -4.29 -0.57 39.56
N MET A 380 -5.35 -0.98 38.85
CA MET A 380 -6.57 -1.50 39.48
C MET A 380 -6.26 -2.76 40.31
N PRO A 381 -6.67 -2.84 41.61
CA PRO A 381 -6.60 -4.08 42.37
C PRO A 381 -7.44 -5.19 41.73
N PHE A 382 -6.94 -6.43 41.73
CA PHE A 382 -7.63 -7.56 41.10
C PHE A 382 -9.00 -7.85 41.76
N ASN A 383 -9.16 -7.55 43.05
CA ASN A 383 -10.46 -7.68 43.71
C ASN A 383 -11.54 -6.78 43.07
N LEU A 384 -11.20 -5.54 42.68
CA LEU A 384 -12.13 -4.65 41.96
C LEU A 384 -12.42 -5.14 40.55
N PHE A 385 -11.46 -5.80 39.92
CA PHE A 385 -11.71 -6.47 38.63
C PHE A 385 -12.74 -7.60 38.77
N LYS A 386 -12.72 -8.36 39.91
CA LYS A 386 -13.75 -9.38 40.20
C LYS A 386 -15.15 -8.78 40.28
N ASP A 387 -15.28 -7.56 40.79
CA ASP A 387 -16.56 -6.83 40.81
C ASP A 387 -17.05 -6.46 39.38
N GLU A 388 -16.13 -6.05 38.50
CA GLU A 388 -16.47 -5.82 37.09
C GLU A 388 -16.94 -7.12 36.41
N VAL A 389 -16.25 -8.23 36.66
CA VAL A 389 -16.67 -9.55 36.14
C VAL A 389 -18.02 -9.97 36.71
N ALA A 390 -18.29 -9.66 38.00
CA ALA A 390 -19.59 -9.93 38.63
C ALA A 390 -20.72 -9.16 37.94
N LYS A 391 -20.50 -7.90 37.61
CA LYS A 391 -21.48 -7.07 36.90
C LYS A 391 -21.75 -7.58 35.49
N GLU A 392 -20.69 -7.92 34.76
CA GLU A 392 -20.80 -8.35 33.37
C GLU A 392 -21.47 -9.72 33.21
N PHE A 393 -21.10 -10.68 34.07
CA PHE A 393 -21.57 -12.06 33.94
C PHE A 393 -22.67 -12.45 34.92
N GLY A 394 -23.03 -11.58 35.86
CA GLY A 394 -24.04 -11.88 36.88
C GLY A 394 -23.57 -12.90 37.93
N VAL A 395 -22.27 -13.14 38.06
CA VAL A 395 -21.69 -14.12 38.98
C VAL A 395 -21.09 -13.41 40.19
N PRO A 396 -21.64 -13.56 41.40
CA PRO A 396 -21.08 -12.93 42.60
C PRO A 396 -19.63 -13.31 42.85
N VAL A 397 -18.84 -12.35 43.36
CA VAL A 397 -17.38 -12.47 43.54
C VAL A 397 -16.98 -13.74 44.32
N GLN A 398 -17.76 -14.13 45.35
CA GLN A 398 -17.50 -15.31 46.20
C GLN A 398 -17.58 -16.66 45.47
N PHE A 399 -18.18 -16.67 44.28
CA PHE A 399 -18.32 -17.87 43.45
C PHE A 399 -17.34 -17.91 42.29
N GLN A 400 -16.49 -16.89 42.15
CA GLN A 400 -15.53 -16.77 41.08
C GLN A 400 -14.18 -17.38 41.50
N ARG A 401 -13.64 -18.29 40.69
CA ARG A 401 -12.26 -18.74 40.74
C ARG A 401 -11.66 -18.56 39.37
N PHE A 402 -10.48 -17.94 39.24
CA PHE A 402 -9.81 -17.69 37.98
C PHE A 402 -8.62 -18.63 37.79
N TRP A 403 -8.57 -19.25 36.63
CA TRP A 403 -7.44 -20.04 36.17
C TRP A 403 -6.62 -19.25 35.19
N ILE A 404 -5.30 -19.36 35.28
CA ILE A 404 -4.36 -18.74 34.37
C ILE A 404 -4.21 -19.65 33.16
N TRP A 405 -4.21 -19.07 31.96
CA TRP A 405 -3.82 -19.78 30.74
C TRP A 405 -2.31 -19.71 30.56
N ALA A 406 -1.66 -20.87 30.39
CA ALA A 406 -0.24 -20.96 30.07
C ALA A 406 -0.03 -21.47 28.62
N LYS A 407 0.98 -20.91 27.96
CA LYS A 407 1.45 -21.43 26.68
C LYS A 407 2.41 -22.58 26.95
N ARG A 408 2.08 -23.76 26.46
CA ARG A 408 2.90 -24.97 26.57
C ARG A 408 4.01 -25.02 25.53
N VAL A 409 4.94 -25.98 25.69
CA VAL A 409 6.06 -26.21 24.76
C VAL A 409 5.57 -26.60 23.36
N ASN A 410 4.45 -27.33 23.29
CA ASN A 410 3.79 -27.72 22.04
C ASN A 410 2.97 -26.58 21.39
N LEU A 411 3.15 -25.32 21.84
CA LEU A 411 2.50 -24.09 21.37
C LEU A 411 0.99 -23.96 21.67
N THR A 412 0.39 -24.94 22.36
CA THR A 412 -1.01 -24.86 22.79
C THR A 412 -1.19 -23.95 24.00
N TYR A 413 -2.38 -23.37 24.17
CA TYR A 413 -2.77 -22.64 25.38
C TYR A 413 -3.72 -23.48 26.20
N ARG A 414 -3.37 -23.72 27.48
CA ARG A 414 -4.18 -24.50 28.38
C ARG A 414 -4.34 -23.79 29.72
N PRO A 415 -5.48 -23.96 30.44
CA PRO A 415 -5.57 -23.59 31.84
C PRO A 415 -4.53 -24.37 32.66
N ASP A 416 -3.68 -23.64 33.35
CA ASP A 416 -2.51 -24.24 34.08
C ASP A 416 -2.80 -24.41 35.55
N ARG A 417 -3.18 -23.35 36.23
CA ARG A 417 -3.50 -23.35 37.65
C ARG A 417 -4.44 -22.22 38.06
N PRO A 418 -5.16 -22.33 39.17
CA PRO A 418 -5.92 -21.21 39.71
C PRO A 418 -4.99 -20.13 40.25
N LEU A 419 -5.47 -18.88 40.26
CA LEU A 419 -4.84 -17.78 40.98
C LEU A 419 -4.82 -18.08 42.48
N THR A 420 -3.72 -17.74 43.12
CA THR A 420 -3.59 -17.84 44.58
C THR A 420 -4.21 -16.61 45.24
N VAL A 421 -4.59 -16.74 46.53
CA VAL A 421 -5.13 -15.61 47.31
C VAL A 421 -4.14 -14.43 47.33
N GLN A 422 -2.84 -14.69 47.39
CA GLN A 422 -1.82 -13.64 47.33
C GLN A 422 -1.79 -12.90 45.97
N GLU A 423 -1.94 -13.61 44.89
CA GLU A 423 -1.98 -13.04 43.55
C GLU A 423 -3.23 -12.18 43.35
N GLU A 424 -4.37 -12.59 43.88
CA GLU A 424 -5.62 -11.82 43.84
C GLU A 424 -5.58 -10.53 44.69
N THR A 425 -4.62 -10.34 45.58
CA THR A 425 -4.42 -9.09 46.33
C THR A 425 -3.59 -8.06 45.58
N GLN A 426 -2.95 -8.44 44.46
CA GLN A 426 -2.09 -7.55 43.66
C GLN A 426 -2.91 -6.66 42.75
N SER A 427 -2.27 -5.61 42.23
CA SER A 427 -2.85 -4.89 41.09
C SER A 427 -2.74 -5.74 39.82
N VAL A 428 -3.63 -5.47 38.86
CA VAL A 428 -3.64 -6.18 37.58
C VAL A 428 -2.27 -6.12 36.88
N GLY A 429 -1.60 -4.96 36.91
CA GLY A 429 -0.27 -4.80 36.32
C GLY A 429 0.80 -5.64 36.99
N GLN A 430 0.81 -5.66 38.34
CA GLN A 430 1.73 -6.50 39.12
C GLN A 430 1.46 -7.99 38.86
N LEU A 431 0.20 -8.38 38.78
CA LEU A 431 -0.18 -9.75 38.47
C LEU A 431 0.36 -10.17 37.09
N ILE A 432 0.21 -9.32 36.06
CA ILE A 432 0.75 -9.58 34.74
C ILE A 432 2.28 -9.72 34.78
N GLU A 433 2.98 -8.87 35.52
CA GLU A 433 4.44 -8.95 35.65
C GLU A 433 4.91 -10.23 36.37
N ILE A 434 4.20 -10.65 37.40
CA ILE A 434 4.48 -11.91 38.10
C ILE A 434 4.30 -13.11 37.18
N LEU A 435 3.27 -13.07 36.32
CA LEU A 435 2.92 -14.16 35.40
C LEU A 435 3.70 -14.12 34.05
N LYS A 436 4.33 -12.99 33.73
CA LYS A 436 5.20 -12.92 32.52
C LYS A 436 6.38 -13.87 32.70
N SER A 437 6.36 -14.98 31.99
CA SER A 437 7.59 -15.71 31.71
C SER A 437 8.52 -14.82 30.88
N LYS A 438 9.85 -14.86 31.11
CA LYS A 438 10.89 -14.01 30.49
C LYS A 438 10.91 -13.97 28.94
N LYS A 439 9.94 -14.57 28.24
CA LYS A 439 9.86 -14.70 26.77
C LYS A 439 8.55 -14.21 26.12
N SER A 440 7.57 -13.73 26.89
CA SER A 440 6.30 -13.28 26.31
C SER A 440 6.20 -11.76 26.30
N HIS A 441 6.13 -11.16 25.12
CA HIS A 441 5.89 -9.73 24.92
C HIS A 441 4.39 -9.34 24.95
N ASN A 442 3.48 -10.31 25.20
CA ASN A 442 2.04 -10.01 25.19
C ASN A 442 1.63 -9.34 26.51
N GLU A 443 1.03 -8.16 26.36
CA GLU A 443 0.47 -7.37 27.48
C GLU A 443 -0.93 -7.83 27.91
N GLU A 444 -1.45 -8.92 27.34
CA GLU A 444 -2.79 -9.44 27.63
C GLU A 444 -2.77 -10.55 28.68
N LEU A 445 -3.66 -10.46 29.66
CA LEU A 445 -3.90 -11.52 30.64
C LEU A 445 -5.09 -12.38 30.19
N LYS A 446 -4.88 -13.68 30.08
CA LYS A 446 -5.92 -14.66 29.71
C LYS A 446 -6.31 -15.47 30.94
N LEU A 447 -7.61 -15.48 31.24
CA LEU A 447 -8.17 -16.15 32.39
C LEU A 447 -9.34 -17.07 31.98
N LEU A 448 -9.49 -18.20 32.66
CA LEU A 448 -10.71 -19.01 32.66
C LEU A 448 -11.46 -18.78 33.97
N LEU A 449 -12.72 -18.38 33.83
CA LEU A 449 -13.60 -18.25 35.01
C LEU A 449 -14.24 -19.60 35.33
N GLU A 450 -13.87 -20.15 36.46
CA GLU A 450 -14.51 -21.33 37.03
C GLU A 450 -15.64 -20.91 37.96
N ILE A 451 -16.82 -21.46 37.73
CA ILE A 451 -18.01 -21.26 38.58
C ILE A 451 -18.46 -22.63 39.06
N GLY A 452 -18.64 -22.76 40.36
CA GLY A 452 -19.31 -23.93 40.94
C GLY A 452 -20.84 -23.80 40.71
N LEU A 453 -21.45 -24.82 40.14
CA LEU A 453 -22.91 -24.88 39.98
C LEU A 453 -23.49 -25.98 40.85
N GLY A 454 -24.46 -25.61 41.69
CA GLY A 454 -25.24 -26.53 42.52
C GLY A 454 -26.46 -27.06 41.78
N GLN A 455 -27.35 -27.73 42.53
CA GLN A 455 -28.65 -28.09 42.02
C GLN A 455 -29.42 -26.86 41.54
N GLU A 456 -30.17 -26.99 40.48
CA GLU A 456 -30.88 -25.89 39.82
C GLU A 456 -29.99 -24.80 39.21
N LEU A 457 -28.72 -25.12 38.91
CA LEU A 457 -27.78 -24.21 38.24
C LEU A 457 -27.48 -22.91 39.04
N HIS A 458 -27.75 -22.88 40.34
CA HIS A 458 -27.35 -21.76 41.17
C HIS A 458 -25.86 -21.83 41.50
N PRO A 459 -25.12 -20.69 41.47
CA PRO A 459 -23.71 -20.64 41.85
C PRO A 459 -23.51 -21.13 43.30
N ILE A 460 -22.55 -22.00 43.51
CA ILE A 460 -22.11 -22.50 44.82
C ILE A 460 -20.62 -22.20 45.03
N PRO A 461 -20.12 -22.15 46.28
CA PRO A 461 -18.68 -22.03 46.52
C PRO A 461 -17.91 -23.13 45.79
N VAL A 462 -16.86 -22.73 45.06
CA VAL A 462 -16.03 -23.67 44.34
C VAL A 462 -15.28 -24.56 45.33
N PRO A 463 -15.33 -25.91 45.21
CA PRO A 463 -14.70 -26.81 46.16
C PRO A 463 -13.20 -26.57 46.30
N ASP A 464 -12.65 -26.80 47.50
CA ASP A 464 -11.22 -26.76 47.72
C ASP A 464 -10.53 -27.86 46.93
N ARG A 465 -9.43 -27.46 46.24
CA ARG A 465 -8.62 -28.35 45.43
C ARG A 465 -7.47 -28.91 46.25
N THR A 466 -7.21 -30.21 46.13
CA THR A 466 -6.00 -30.83 46.66
C THR A 466 -4.89 -30.85 45.61
N LYS A 467 -3.63 -31.00 46.01
CA LYS A 467 -2.47 -31.12 45.07
C LYS A 467 -2.53 -32.36 44.16
N GLU A 468 -3.44 -33.28 44.45
CA GLU A 468 -3.62 -34.52 43.64
C GLU A 468 -4.71 -34.36 42.58
N ASP A 469 -5.50 -33.29 42.64
CA ASP A 469 -6.57 -33.06 41.66
C ASP A 469 -6.02 -32.48 40.36
N ILE A 470 -6.45 -33.04 39.26
CA ILE A 470 -6.14 -32.63 37.88
C ILE A 470 -7.45 -32.16 37.22
N LEU A 471 -7.43 -30.99 36.61
CA LEU A 471 -8.57 -30.46 35.84
C LEU A 471 -8.46 -30.93 34.39
N LEU A 472 -9.42 -31.74 33.94
CA LEU A 472 -9.48 -32.23 32.56
C LEU A 472 -10.74 -31.73 31.85
N PHE A 473 -10.62 -31.46 30.53
CA PHE A 473 -11.70 -31.01 29.66
C PHE A 473 -12.09 -32.15 28.73
N PHE A 474 -13.38 -32.30 28.46
CA PHE A 474 -13.92 -33.42 27.68
C PHE A 474 -14.65 -32.94 26.45
N LYS A 475 -14.32 -33.54 25.30
CA LYS A 475 -15.00 -33.37 24.02
C LYS A 475 -15.51 -34.70 23.53
N LEU A 476 -16.73 -34.73 23.00
CA LEU A 476 -17.27 -35.90 22.31
C LEU A 476 -17.08 -35.76 20.82
N TYR A 477 -16.49 -36.76 20.16
CA TYR A 477 -16.50 -36.92 18.73
C TYR A 477 -17.60 -37.90 18.34
N ASP A 478 -18.57 -37.43 17.56
CA ASP A 478 -19.64 -38.23 16.99
C ASP A 478 -19.22 -38.68 15.60
N VAL A 479 -18.82 -39.98 15.47
CA VAL A 479 -18.28 -40.53 14.24
C VAL A 479 -19.33 -40.56 13.10
N GLU A 480 -20.62 -40.73 13.44
CA GLU A 480 -21.71 -40.78 12.46
C GLU A 480 -22.03 -39.40 11.87
N LYS A 481 -21.91 -38.37 12.70
CA LYS A 481 -22.22 -36.97 12.31
C LYS A 481 -21.00 -36.19 11.89
N GLU A 482 -19.80 -36.74 12.07
CA GLU A 482 -18.51 -36.06 11.85
C GLU A 482 -18.43 -34.72 12.61
N GLU A 483 -18.89 -34.71 13.87
CA GLU A 483 -18.97 -33.53 14.72
C GLU A 483 -18.22 -33.70 16.04
N ILE A 484 -17.52 -32.64 16.47
CA ILE A 484 -16.97 -32.53 17.83
C ILE A 484 -17.84 -31.59 18.66
N ARG A 485 -18.07 -31.95 19.94
CA ARG A 485 -18.82 -31.12 20.89
C ARG A 485 -18.13 -31.09 22.24
N TYR A 486 -18.12 -29.94 22.88
CA TYR A 486 -17.68 -29.82 24.26
C TYR A 486 -18.73 -30.45 25.19
N MET A 487 -18.28 -31.25 26.13
CA MET A 487 -19.15 -31.97 27.09
C MET A 487 -19.01 -31.45 28.53
N GLY A 488 -17.94 -30.76 28.85
CA GLY A 488 -17.68 -30.24 30.17
C GLY A 488 -16.28 -30.53 30.68
N ARG A 489 -16.08 -30.34 31.96
CA ARG A 489 -14.81 -30.55 32.64
C ARG A 489 -15.00 -31.35 33.95
N LEU A 490 -13.98 -32.07 34.35
CA LEU A 490 -13.98 -32.84 35.62
C LEU A 490 -12.65 -32.66 36.36
N PHE A 491 -12.74 -32.65 37.67
CA PHE A 491 -11.58 -32.89 38.52
C PHE A 491 -11.42 -34.37 38.77
N VAL A 492 -10.23 -34.90 38.49
CA VAL A 492 -9.87 -36.31 38.70
C VAL A 492 -8.67 -36.40 39.61
N LYS A 493 -8.55 -37.51 40.34
CA LYS A 493 -7.33 -37.78 41.13
C LYS A 493 -6.22 -38.26 40.21
N GLY A 494 -5.05 -37.61 40.21
CA GLY A 494 -3.93 -37.99 39.39
C GLY A 494 -3.47 -39.45 39.53
N ASN A 495 -3.68 -40.06 40.68
CA ASN A 495 -3.44 -41.48 40.97
C ASN A 495 -4.65 -42.37 40.60
N GLY A 496 -5.81 -41.82 40.29
CA GLY A 496 -6.97 -42.55 39.77
C GLY A 496 -6.77 -43.01 38.32
N LYS A 497 -7.68 -43.79 37.81
CA LYS A 497 -7.63 -44.35 36.46
C LYS A 497 -8.77 -43.83 35.60
N PRO A 498 -8.59 -43.60 34.28
CA PRO A 498 -9.67 -43.25 33.36
C PRO A 498 -10.88 -44.19 33.43
N LEU A 499 -10.65 -45.48 33.66
CA LEU A 499 -11.72 -46.47 33.82
C LEU A 499 -12.72 -46.11 34.94
N GLU A 500 -12.29 -45.44 35.98
CA GLU A 500 -13.11 -45.08 37.14
C GLU A 500 -14.11 -43.98 36.84
N ILE A 501 -13.90 -43.15 35.79
CA ILE A 501 -14.75 -42.04 35.40
C ILE A 501 -15.58 -42.30 34.16
N LEU A 502 -15.47 -43.46 33.48
CA LEU A 502 -16.18 -43.75 32.23
C LEU A 502 -17.70 -43.57 32.40
N LYS A 503 -18.28 -44.06 33.51
CA LYS A 503 -19.72 -43.88 33.77
C LYS A 503 -20.13 -42.44 33.76
N LYS A 504 -19.32 -41.57 34.39
CA LYS A 504 -19.59 -40.14 34.47
C LYS A 504 -19.43 -39.45 33.11
N ILE A 505 -18.45 -39.85 32.30
CA ILE A 505 -18.26 -39.36 30.94
C ILE A 505 -19.47 -39.78 30.05
N ASN A 506 -19.90 -41.04 30.18
CA ASN A 506 -21.07 -41.55 29.45
C ASN A 506 -22.34 -40.78 29.83
N GLU A 507 -22.56 -40.53 31.13
CA GLU A 507 -23.68 -39.68 31.61
C GLU A 507 -23.63 -38.28 31.00
N MET A 508 -22.45 -37.63 30.97
CA MET A 508 -22.29 -36.31 30.33
C MET A 508 -22.65 -36.31 28.85
N ALA A 509 -22.37 -37.40 28.15
CA ALA A 509 -22.70 -37.60 26.73
C ALA A 509 -24.15 -38.04 26.46
N GLY A 510 -24.90 -38.41 27.53
CA GLY A 510 -26.22 -39.00 27.40
C GLY A 510 -26.19 -40.45 26.88
N PHE A 511 -25.06 -41.14 27.08
CA PHE A 511 -24.89 -42.55 26.74
C PHE A 511 -25.34 -43.46 27.88
N SER A 512 -25.46 -44.76 27.60
CA SER A 512 -25.63 -45.78 28.65
C SER A 512 -24.41 -45.75 29.58
N PRO A 513 -24.57 -45.87 30.92
CA PRO A 513 -23.44 -45.86 31.85
C PRO A 513 -22.34 -46.87 31.54
N ASP A 514 -22.68 -47.99 30.93
CA ASP A 514 -21.78 -49.09 30.59
C ASP A 514 -21.40 -49.11 29.11
N GLU A 515 -21.66 -48.00 28.38
CA GLU A 515 -21.25 -47.85 26.97
C GLU A 515 -19.74 -47.90 26.83
N GLU A 516 -19.23 -48.67 25.85
CA GLU A 516 -17.81 -48.73 25.55
C GLU A 516 -17.41 -47.46 24.82
N ILE A 517 -16.36 -46.77 25.30
CA ILE A 517 -15.82 -45.54 24.70
C ILE A 517 -14.29 -45.61 24.65
N GLU A 518 -13.73 -45.01 23.63
CA GLU A 518 -12.31 -44.76 23.48
C GLU A 518 -11.97 -43.32 23.91
N LEU A 519 -10.83 -43.14 24.58
CA LEU A 519 -10.36 -41.84 25.04
C LEU A 519 -9.07 -41.45 24.34
N TYR A 520 -9.02 -40.25 23.80
CA TYR A 520 -7.87 -39.70 23.09
C TYR A 520 -7.43 -38.41 23.75
N GLU A 521 -6.13 -38.24 24.01
CA GLU A 521 -5.57 -36.97 24.44
C GLU A 521 -5.32 -36.08 23.23
N GLU A 522 -5.80 -34.83 23.27
CA GLU A 522 -5.55 -33.80 22.25
C GLU A 522 -4.23 -33.09 22.58
N ILE A 523 -3.13 -33.48 21.92
CA ILE A 523 -1.78 -33.03 22.27
C ILE A 523 -1.36 -31.79 21.47
N ARG A 524 -1.39 -31.85 20.14
CA ARG A 524 -1.00 -30.72 19.27
C ARG A 524 -1.67 -30.82 17.89
N ILE A 525 -1.75 -29.65 17.21
CA ILE A 525 -2.28 -29.59 15.84
C ILE A 525 -1.17 -29.35 14.80
N GLU A 526 -0.12 -28.66 15.12
CA GLU A 526 0.98 -28.32 14.21
C GLU A 526 2.32 -28.92 14.64
N PRO A 527 3.19 -29.34 13.70
CA PRO A 527 3.04 -29.37 12.24
C PRO A 527 2.10 -30.48 11.73
N THR A 528 1.73 -31.41 12.56
CA THR A 528 0.79 -32.51 12.29
C THR A 528 -0.09 -32.74 13.50
N VAL A 529 -1.34 -33.13 13.25
CA VAL A 529 -2.25 -33.52 14.33
C VAL A 529 -1.67 -34.69 15.11
N MET A 530 -1.65 -34.57 16.42
CA MET A 530 -1.26 -35.61 17.35
C MET A 530 -2.34 -35.75 18.42
N CYS A 531 -3.03 -36.89 18.36
CA CYS A 531 -4.01 -37.34 19.35
C CYS A 531 -3.68 -38.78 19.70
N ASP A 532 -3.33 -39.02 20.96
CA ASP A 532 -2.91 -40.34 21.39
C ASP A 532 -4.01 -41.07 22.18
N LEU A 533 -4.16 -42.34 21.94
CA LEU A 533 -5.10 -43.21 22.66
C LEU A 533 -4.65 -43.36 24.12
N ILE A 534 -5.53 -43.07 25.05
CA ILE A 534 -5.27 -43.11 26.50
C ILE A 534 -5.48 -44.54 26.97
N ASP A 535 -4.46 -45.13 27.66
CA ASP A 535 -4.60 -46.40 28.34
C ASP A 535 -5.47 -46.25 29.59
N GLN A 536 -6.70 -46.75 29.52
CA GLN A 536 -7.69 -46.63 30.60
C GLN A 536 -7.31 -47.40 31.87
N LYS A 537 -6.34 -48.31 31.80
CA LYS A 537 -5.86 -49.13 32.95
C LYS A 537 -4.72 -48.47 33.72
N LEU A 538 -4.01 -47.53 33.10
CA LEU A 538 -2.96 -46.75 33.76
C LEU A 538 -3.57 -45.57 34.51
N THR A 539 -2.84 -45.02 35.49
CA THR A 539 -3.27 -43.81 36.16
C THR A 539 -3.18 -42.58 35.28
N PHE A 540 -3.93 -41.50 35.56
CA PHE A 540 -3.86 -40.26 34.81
C PHE A 540 -2.41 -39.72 34.74
N ARG A 541 -1.67 -39.74 35.86
CA ARG A 541 -0.25 -39.34 35.86
C ARG A 541 0.67 -40.22 35.03
N ARG A 542 0.39 -41.54 34.92
CA ARG A 542 1.16 -42.41 34.04
C ARG A 542 0.83 -42.22 32.56
N ASN A 543 -0.36 -41.76 32.26
CA ASN A 543 -0.72 -41.27 30.92
C ASN A 543 -0.20 -39.85 30.67
N GLN A 544 0.58 -39.27 31.63
CA GLN A 544 1.18 -37.91 31.53
C GLN A 544 0.17 -36.77 31.45
N LEU A 545 -1.06 -37.00 31.91
CA LEU A 545 -2.12 -36.00 31.91
C LEU A 545 -1.93 -34.96 33.02
N GLU A 546 -2.08 -33.70 32.71
CA GLU A 546 -1.91 -32.55 33.57
C GLU A 546 -3.14 -31.62 33.54
N ASP A 547 -3.13 -30.59 34.40
CA ASP A 547 -4.18 -29.57 34.43
C ASP A 547 -4.36 -28.95 33.04
N GLY A 548 -5.60 -28.81 32.57
CA GLY A 548 -5.95 -28.20 31.33
C GLY A 548 -5.91 -29.11 30.11
N ASP A 549 -5.53 -30.40 30.27
CA ASP A 549 -5.53 -31.34 29.15
C ASP A 549 -6.95 -31.64 28.68
N ILE A 550 -7.02 -31.93 27.39
CA ILE A 550 -8.26 -32.17 26.66
C ILE A 550 -8.33 -33.64 26.30
N ILE A 551 -9.39 -34.29 26.71
CA ILE A 551 -9.71 -35.67 26.35
C ILE A 551 -10.87 -35.65 25.38
N CYS A 552 -10.61 -36.08 24.13
CA CYS A 552 -11.63 -36.38 23.16
C CYS A 552 -12.06 -37.83 23.32
N PHE A 553 -13.37 -38.11 23.40
CA PHE A 553 -13.86 -39.47 23.48
C PHE A 553 -14.90 -39.76 22.40
N GLN A 554 -14.98 -41.02 22.00
CA GLN A 554 -15.86 -41.51 20.95
C GLN A 554 -16.34 -42.94 21.25
N LYS A 555 -17.43 -43.35 20.62
CA LYS A 555 -17.74 -44.78 20.52
C LYS A 555 -16.79 -45.47 19.54
N PRO A 556 -16.35 -46.69 19.79
CA PRO A 556 -15.56 -47.44 18.83
C PRO A 556 -16.26 -47.53 17.47
N ALA A 557 -15.52 -47.27 16.40
CA ALA A 557 -16.05 -47.45 15.04
C ALA A 557 -16.37 -48.93 14.81
N LEU A 558 -17.62 -49.25 14.49
CA LEU A 558 -18.04 -50.63 14.22
C LEU A 558 -17.33 -51.16 12.97
N ALA A 559 -16.51 -52.17 13.15
CA ALA A 559 -15.76 -52.85 12.08
C ALA A 559 -16.66 -53.47 11.00
N ASP A 560 -17.95 -53.72 11.30
CA ASP A 560 -18.92 -54.39 10.44
C ASP A 560 -19.91 -53.42 9.74
N SER A 561 -19.67 -52.09 9.77
CA SER A 561 -20.56 -51.16 9.04
C SER A 561 -20.40 -51.35 7.52
N MET A 562 -21.51 -51.56 6.81
CA MET A 562 -21.52 -51.72 5.33
C MET A 562 -20.97 -50.49 4.56
N THR A 563 -20.82 -49.36 5.22
CA THR A 563 -20.19 -48.15 4.68
C THR A 563 -19.06 -47.75 5.59
N PRO A 564 -17.81 -47.69 5.10
CA PRO A 564 -16.69 -47.19 5.91
C PRO A 564 -16.91 -45.71 6.24
N TYR A 565 -16.67 -45.33 7.52
CA TYR A 565 -16.68 -43.96 7.92
C TYR A 565 -15.49 -43.21 7.28
N ASN A 566 -15.72 -41.95 6.84
CA ASN A 566 -14.65 -41.13 6.24
C ASN A 566 -13.56 -40.86 7.26
N TYR A 567 -13.95 -40.60 8.52
CA TYR A 567 -13.03 -40.27 9.62
C TYR A 567 -13.39 -41.15 10.82
N PRO A 568 -12.81 -42.36 10.94
CA PRO A 568 -13.21 -43.34 11.95
C PRO A 568 -12.78 -42.97 13.37
N ASP A 569 -11.85 -42.05 13.54
CA ASP A 569 -11.30 -41.63 14.83
C ASP A 569 -11.06 -40.12 14.90
N VAL A 570 -10.87 -39.63 16.14
CA VAL A 570 -10.62 -38.21 16.45
C VAL A 570 -9.43 -37.66 15.67
N SER A 571 -8.34 -38.42 15.55
CA SER A 571 -7.11 -37.99 14.91
C SER A 571 -7.32 -37.77 13.39
N SER A 572 -7.99 -38.67 12.72
CA SER A 572 -8.33 -38.54 11.29
C SER A 572 -9.26 -37.38 11.02
N PHE A 573 -10.26 -37.16 11.89
CA PHE A 573 -11.17 -36.04 11.77
C PHE A 573 -10.48 -34.69 11.98
N LEU A 574 -9.67 -34.53 13.03
CA LEU A 574 -8.92 -33.30 13.29
C LEU A 574 -7.89 -33.00 12.19
N ASN A 575 -7.28 -34.05 11.61
CA ASN A 575 -6.39 -33.90 10.47
C ASN A 575 -7.13 -33.38 9.22
N TYR A 576 -8.34 -33.88 8.98
CA TYR A 576 -9.21 -33.34 7.92
C TYR A 576 -9.53 -31.86 8.17
N VAL A 577 -9.97 -31.51 9.38
CA VAL A 577 -10.32 -30.12 9.73
C VAL A 577 -9.15 -29.15 9.57
N LEU A 578 -7.94 -29.57 9.98
CA LEU A 578 -6.73 -28.78 9.82
C LEU A 578 -6.41 -28.44 8.35
N ASN A 579 -6.63 -29.44 7.50
CA ASN A 579 -6.23 -29.35 6.09
C ASN A 579 -7.35 -28.86 5.17
N ARG A 580 -8.58 -28.72 5.62
CA ARG A 580 -9.68 -28.24 4.78
C ARG A 580 -9.47 -26.80 4.36
N GLN A 581 -9.77 -26.50 3.11
CA GLN A 581 -9.69 -25.21 2.47
C GLN A 581 -10.86 -25.02 1.51
N VAL A 582 -11.61 -23.95 1.67
CA VAL A 582 -12.61 -23.54 0.68
C VAL A 582 -11.87 -22.83 -0.45
N VAL A 583 -12.11 -23.26 -1.67
CA VAL A 583 -11.51 -22.68 -2.89
C VAL A 583 -12.63 -22.24 -3.82
N HIS A 584 -12.55 -21.00 -4.25
CA HIS A 584 -13.43 -20.40 -5.23
C HIS A 584 -12.89 -20.65 -6.64
N PHE A 585 -13.71 -21.23 -7.48
CA PHE A 585 -13.36 -21.53 -8.87
C PHE A 585 -14.03 -20.52 -9.79
N ARG A 586 -13.22 -19.95 -10.70
CA ARG A 586 -13.65 -18.97 -11.71
C ARG A 586 -13.28 -19.47 -13.09
N SER A 587 -14.21 -19.33 -14.04
CA SER A 587 -13.87 -19.60 -15.44
C SER A 587 -12.90 -18.53 -15.97
N LEU A 588 -11.93 -18.93 -16.78
CA LEU A 588 -11.07 -17.96 -17.48
C LEU A 588 -11.85 -17.08 -18.47
N GLU A 589 -13.03 -17.50 -18.89
CA GLU A 589 -13.93 -16.69 -19.74
C GLU A 589 -14.62 -15.56 -18.94
N LYS A 590 -14.84 -15.78 -17.62
CA LYS A 590 -15.47 -14.82 -16.70
C LYS A 590 -14.64 -14.66 -15.41
N PRO A 591 -13.46 -14.08 -15.48
CA PRO A 591 -12.49 -14.11 -14.38
C PRO A 591 -12.87 -13.26 -13.15
N MET A 592 -13.93 -12.46 -13.22
CA MET A 592 -14.37 -11.59 -12.13
C MET A 592 -15.53 -12.17 -11.31
N GLU A 593 -16.11 -13.29 -11.74
CA GLU A 593 -17.26 -13.93 -11.10
C GLU A 593 -16.88 -15.32 -10.60
N ASP A 594 -17.33 -15.68 -9.39
CA ASP A 594 -17.19 -17.03 -8.87
C ASP A 594 -18.25 -17.92 -9.54
N ASP A 595 -17.82 -18.98 -10.23
CA ASP A 595 -18.75 -19.96 -10.81
C ASP A 595 -19.26 -20.93 -9.73
N PHE A 596 -18.36 -21.38 -8.86
CA PHE A 596 -18.67 -22.26 -7.73
C PHE A 596 -17.52 -22.29 -6.72
N PHE A 597 -17.74 -22.92 -5.57
CA PHE A 597 -16.70 -23.19 -4.58
C PHE A 597 -16.69 -24.68 -4.19
N LEU A 598 -15.53 -25.17 -3.81
CA LEU A 598 -15.33 -26.54 -3.30
C LEU A 598 -14.53 -26.48 -2.00
N GLU A 599 -14.92 -27.32 -1.06
CA GLU A 599 -14.10 -27.64 0.09
C GLU A 599 -13.11 -28.76 -0.29
N LEU A 600 -11.82 -28.48 -0.19
CA LEU A 600 -10.72 -29.33 -0.60
C LEU A 600 -9.70 -29.45 0.54
N SER A 601 -8.85 -30.46 0.50
CA SER A 601 -7.70 -30.54 1.41
C SER A 601 -6.52 -29.75 0.86
N LYS A 602 -5.83 -29.01 1.74
CA LYS A 602 -4.58 -28.28 1.40
C LYS A 602 -3.50 -29.19 0.82
N VAL A 603 -3.54 -30.49 1.17
CA VAL A 603 -2.61 -31.52 0.67
C VAL A 603 -3.12 -32.24 -0.58
N SER A 604 -4.28 -31.85 -1.13
CA SER A 604 -4.80 -32.41 -2.39
C SER A 604 -3.83 -32.13 -3.52
N THR A 605 -3.58 -33.12 -4.34
CA THR A 605 -2.74 -33.02 -5.55
C THR A 605 -3.49 -32.27 -6.67
N TYR A 606 -2.78 -31.90 -7.73
CA TYR A 606 -3.40 -31.32 -8.92
C TYR A 606 -4.51 -32.22 -9.48
N ASP A 607 -4.26 -33.54 -9.53
CA ASP A 607 -5.21 -34.52 -10.05
C ASP A 607 -6.44 -34.64 -9.15
N ASP A 608 -6.29 -34.61 -7.82
CA ASP A 608 -7.40 -34.63 -6.87
C ASP A 608 -8.31 -33.41 -7.08
N VAL A 609 -7.69 -32.23 -7.25
CA VAL A 609 -8.42 -30.98 -7.47
C VAL A 609 -9.20 -31.01 -8.79
N THR A 610 -8.55 -31.45 -9.88
CA THR A 610 -9.19 -31.53 -11.20
C THR A 610 -10.28 -32.59 -11.23
N GLU A 611 -10.13 -33.72 -10.53
CA GLU A 611 -11.19 -34.74 -10.38
C GLU A 611 -12.43 -34.14 -9.67
N ARG A 612 -12.24 -33.40 -8.61
CA ARG A 612 -13.36 -32.76 -7.88
C ARG A 612 -14.05 -31.69 -8.73
N VAL A 613 -13.26 -30.91 -9.48
CA VAL A 613 -13.79 -29.89 -10.41
C VAL A 613 -14.55 -30.56 -11.57
N ALA A 614 -13.99 -31.64 -12.16
CA ALA A 614 -14.64 -32.40 -13.23
C ALA A 614 -15.98 -32.98 -12.76
N ARG A 615 -16.01 -33.60 -11.58
CA ARG A 615 -17.23 -34.13 -10.97
C ARG A 615 -18.29 -33.06 -10.77
N HIS A 616 -17.88 -31.87 -10.32
CA HIS A 616 -18.80 -30.73 -10.15
C HIS A 616 -19.38 -30.24 -11.48
N LEU A 617 -18.55 -30.20 -12.52
CA LEU A 617 -18.94 -29.78 -13.87
C LEU A 617 -19.63 -30.88 -14.70
N GLY A 618 -19.72 -32.11 -14.19
CA GLY A 618 -20.31 -33.25 -14.90
C GLY A 618 -19.45 -33.73 -16.09
N LEU A 619 -18.12 -33.61 -15.99
CA LEU A 619 -17.17 -34.03 -17.02
C LEU A 619 -16.63 -35.43 -16.70
N ASP A 620 -16.57 -36.28 -17.71
CA ASP A 620 -16.09 -37.67 -17.58
C ASP A 620 -14.54 -37.75 -17.48
N ASP A 621 -13.83 -36.76 -18.01
CA ASP A 621 -12.35 -36.77 -18.10
C ASP A 621 -11.74 -35.57 -17.37
N PRO A 622 -11.23 -35.75 -16.14
CA PRO A 622 -10.60 -34.68 -15.36
C PRO A 622 -9.31 -34.11 -15.98
N THR A 623 -8.66 -34.87 -16.86
CA THR A 623 -7.42 -34.43 -17.53
C THR A 623 -7.65 -33.33 -18.56
N LYS A 624 -8.91 -33.02 -18.88
CA LYS A 624 -9.30 -31.88 -19.71
C LYS A 624 -9.44 -30.56 -18.97
N ILE A 625 -9.19 -30.56 -17.67
CA ILE A 625 -9.26 -29.32 -16.87
C ILE A 625 -7.86 -28.77 -16.69
N ARG A 626 -7.69 -27.53 -17.06
CA ARG A 626 -6.47 -26.75 -16.81
C ARG A 626 -6.72 -25.70 -15.76
N LEU A 627 -5.85 -25.65 -14.74
CA LEU A 627 -5.93 -24.71 -13.62
C LEU A 627 -4.93 -23.58 -13.80
N THR A 628 -5.33 -22.39 -13.38
CA THR A 628 -4.50 -21.18 -13.38
C THR A 628 -4.60 -20.49 -12.01
N ALA A 629 -3.46 -20.11 -11.45
CA ALA A 629 -3.41 -19.44 -10.15
C ALA A 629 -3.88 -17.98 -10.22
N HIS A 630 -4.36 -17.48 -9.09
CA HIS A 630 -4.73 -16.08 -8.92
C HIS A 630 -3.49 -15.21 -8.65
N ASN A 631 -3.46 -14.01 -9.26
CA ASN A 631 -2.47 -13.00 -8.94
C ASN A 631 -3.04 -12.04 -7.89
N CYS A 632 -2.52 -12.11 -6.66
CA CYS A 632 -2.98 -11.33 -5.50
C CYS A 632 -2.76 -9.81 -5.63
N PHE A 633 -1.95 -9.35 -6.58
CA PHE A 633 -1.66 -7.93 -6.79
C PHE A 633 -2.55 -7.29 -7.86
N SER A 634 -2.75 -8.00 -8.97
CA SER A 634 -3.56 -7.52 -10.08
C SER A 634 -5.03 -7.93 -10.00
N HIS A 635 -5.38 -8.84 -9.08
CA HIS A 635 -6.69 -9.49 -8.97
C HIS A 635 -7.19 -10.14 -10.27
N LYS A 636 -6.25 -10.70 -11.05
CA LYS A 636 -6.49 -11.35 -12.34
C LYS A 636 -5.83 -12.74 -12.37
N PRO A 637 -6.22 -13.62 -13.31
CA PRO A 637 -5.48 -14.87 -13.52
C PRO A 637 -4.03 -14.60 -13.92
N LYS A 638 -3.11 -15.47 -13.47
CA LYS A 638 -1.72 -15.41 -13.90
C LYS A 638 -1.60 -15.66 -15.40
N PRO A 639 -0.57 -15.10 -16.07
CA PRO A 639 -0.38 -15.31 -17.51
C PRO A 639 -0.08 -16.76 -17.90
N GLN A 640 0.40 -17.54 -16.93
CA GLN A 640 0.77 -18.94 -17.14
C GLN A 640 -0.10 -19.86 -16.28
N ALA A 641 -0.61 -20.93 -16.88
CA ALA A 641 -1.33 -21.96 -16.17
C ALA A 641 -0.39 -22.73 -15.23
N ILE A 642 -0.99 -23.33 -14.19
CA ILE A 642 -0.29 -24.22 -13.25
C ILE A 642 0.19 -25.44 -14.02
N LYS A 643 1.45 -25.80 -13.82
CA LYS A 643 2.00 -27.04 -14.39
C LYS A 643 1.43 -28.23 -13.62
N TYR A 644 0.78 -29.14 -14.31
CA TYR A 644 0.19 -30.33 -13.69
C TYR A 644 1.25 -31.34 -13.16
N GLN A 645 2.52 -31.17 -13.54
CA GLN A 645 3.66 -31.89 -13.00
C GLN A 645 4.61 -30.91 -12.31
N GLY A 646 4.89 -31.11 -11.03
CA GLY A 646 5.86 -30.32 -10.26
C GLY A 646 5.26 -29.33 -9.23
N ILE A 647 3.96 -29.44 -8.95
CA ILE A 647 3.32 -28.84 -7.78
C ILE A 647 2.63 -29.97 -7.02
N ASP A 648 3.10 -30.21 -5.81
CA ASP A 648 2.69 -31.40 -5.06
C ASP A 648 1.33 -31.22 -4.36
N HIS A 649 0.99 -29.98 -3.93
CA HIS A 649 -0.19 -29.76 -3.10
C HIS A 649 -0.98 -28.50 -3.47
N LEU A 650 -2.30 -28.50 -3.18
CA LEU A 650 -3.21 -27.38 -3.36
C LEU A 650 -2.70 -26.10 -2.66
N SER A 651 -2.11 -26.23 -1.47
CA SER A 651 -1.53 -25.09 -0.75
C SER A 651 -0.51 -24.33 -1.58
N GLU A 652 0.30 -25.01 -2.40
CA GLU A 652 1.29 -24.37 -3.28
C GLU A 652 0.65 -23.68 -4.48
N MET A 653 -0.48 -24.22 -4.98
CA MET A 653 -1.24 -23.62 -6.08
C MET A 653 -1.87 -22.27 -5.68
N LEU A 654 -2.14 -22.09 -4.38
CA LEU A 654 -2.81 -20.93 -3.80
C LEU A 654 -1.84 -19.87 -3.26
N ILE A 655 -0.53 -20.12 -3.21
CA ILE A 655 0.47 -19.19 -2.67
C ILE A 655 1.12 -18.36 -3.78
N GLU A 656 1.25 -17.06 -3.52
CA GLU A 656 2.03 -16.13 -4.32
C GLU A 656 2.81 -15.15 -3.43
N HIS A 657 4.14 -15.18 -3.50
CA HIS A 657 5.03 -14.24 -2.77
C HIS A 657 4.63 -14.07 -1.29
N ASN A 658 4.44 -15.19 -0.57
CA ASN A 658 3.99 -15.25 0.83
C ASN A 658 2.56 -14.73 1.08
N ARG A 659 1.74 -14.59 0.05
CA ARG A 659 0.31 -14.33 0.17
C ARG A 659 -0.47 -15.57 -0.27
N THR A 660 -1.52 -15.90 0.47
CA THR A 660 -2.41 -17.01 0.15
C THR A 660 -3.68 -16.45 -0.51
N SER A 661 -4.08 -17.05 -1.62
CA SER A 661 -5.38 -16.81 -2.28
C SER A 661 -6.31 -17.98 -1.97
N ASP A 662 -7.60 -17.76 -2.08
CA ASP A 662 -8.65 -18.77 -2.06
C ASP A 662 -9.28 -18.98 -3.45
N ILE A 663 -8.67 -18.42 -4.51
CA ILE A 663 -9.21 -18.41 -5.86
C ILE A 663 -8.31 -19.22 -6.79
N LEU A 664 -8.93 -20.11 -7.57
CA LEU A 664 -8.34 -20.77 -8.73
C LEU A 664 -9.19 -20.52 -9.97
N TYR A 665 -8.54 -20.35 -11.11
CA TYR A 665 -9.22 -20.28 -12.39
C TYR A 665 -9.13 -21.62 -13.10
N PHE A 666 -10.20 -21.97 -13.80
CA PHE A 666 -10.27 -23.18 -14.60
C PHE A 666 -10.67 -22.89 -16.03
N GLU A 667 -10.26 -23.76 -16.93
CA GLU A 667 -10.77 -23.86 -18.29
C GLU A 667 -10.92 -25.33 -18.68
N VAL A 668 -11.92 -25.61 -19.49
CA VAL A 668 -12.18 -26.95 -20.03
C VAL A 668 -11.58 -27.03 -21.42
N LEU A 669 -10.68 -27.98 -21.61
CA LEU A 669 -9.95 -28.20 -22.84
C LEU A 669 -10.68 -29.21 -23.74
N ASP A 670 -10.48 -29.08 -25.02
CA ASP A 670 -10.95 -30.04 -26.04
C ASP A 670 -10.15 -31.33 -26.04
N ILE A 671 -8.86 -31.30 -25.64
CA ILE A 671 -7.95 -32.44 -25.55
C ILE A 671 -7.33 -32.54 -24.14
N PRO A 672 -6.96 -33.76 -23.71
CA PRO A 672 -6.30 -34.00 -22.42
C PRO A 672 -4.98 -33.24 -22.28
N LEU A 673 -4.69 -32.75 -21.05
CA LEU A 673 -3.44 -32.07 -20.70
C LEU A 673 -2.15 -32.80 -21.09
N PRO A 674 -2.02 -34.13 -20.88
CA PRO A 674 -0.85 -34.87 -21.32
C PRO A 674 -0.59 -34.76 -22.81
N GLU A 675 -1.66 -34.82 -23.62
CA GLU A 675 -1.54 -34.71 -25.09
C GLU A 675 -1.23 -33.26 -25.51
N LEU A 676 -1.70 -32.25 -24.74
CA LEU A 676 -1.47 -30.84 -25.04
C LEU A 676 0.02 -30.46 -25.06
N GLN A 677 0.86 -31.20 -24.35
CA GLN A 677 2.31 -30.98 -24.34
C GLN A 677 2.95 -31.13 -25.73
N ASP A 678 2.35 -31.94 -26.60
CA ASP A 678 2.84 -32.16 -27.98
C ASP A 678 2.40 -31.04 -28.93
N PHE A 679 1.58 -30.11 -28.46
CA PHE A 679 1.07 -29.00 -29.26
C PHE A 679 1.75 -27.67 -28.91
N LYS A 680 1.77 -26.76 -29.88
CA LYS A 680 2.17 -25.37 -29.73
C LYS A 680 1.04 -24.48 -30.24
N THR A 681 0.66 -23.51 -29.43
CA THR A 681 -0.31 -22.48 -29.84
C THR A 681 0.45 -21.28 -30.41
N LEU A 682 0.06 -20.85 -31.59
CA LEU A 682 0.62 -19.71 -32.30
C LEU A 682 -0.49 -18.67 -32.49
N ASN A 683 -0.23 -17.43 -32.11
CA ASN A 683 -1.13 -16.32 -32.41
C ASN A 683 -0.71 -15.71 -33.74
N VAL A 684 -1.57 -15.81 -34.73
CA VAL A 684 -1.34 -15.32 -36.08
C VAL A 684 -2.27 -14.15 -36.37
N ALA A 685 -1.68 -12.98 -36.57
CA ALA A 685 -2.42 -11.80 -36.97
C ALA A 685 -2.66 -11.86 -38.49
N PHE A 686 -3.91 -11.97 -38.90
CA PHE A 686 -4.31 -11.94 -40.30
C PHE A 686 -4.71 -10.52 -40.69
N SER A 687 -4.01 -9.96 -41.66
CA SER A 687 -4.32 -8.65 -42.24
C SER A 687 -4.59 -8.78 -43.74
N HIS A 688 -5.70 -8.24 -44.18
CA HIS A 688 -6.05 -8.19 -45.60
C HIS A 688 -5.43 -6.95 -46.25
N LEU A 689 -4.82 -7.10 -47.43
CA LEU A 689 -4.14 -6.00 -48.14
C LEU A 689 -5.01 -4.76 -48.40
N THR A 690 -6.33 -4.93 -48.45
CA THR A 690 -7.31 -3.86 -48.79
C THR A 690 -8.22 -3.45 -47.63
N LYS A 691 -8.11 -4.08 -46.46
CA LYS A 691 -8.91 -3.76 -45.25
C LYS A 691 -7.98 -3.43 -44.11
N ILE A 692 -8.33 -2.40 -43.33
CA ILE A 692 -7.54 -1.90 -42.21
C ILE A 692 -7.65 -2.82 -40.95
N ASP A 693 -8.59 -3.77 -40.93
CA ASP A 693 -8.84 -4.62 -39.77
C ASP A 693 -7.87 -5.81 -39.74
N THR A 694 -7.15 -5.94 -38.63
CA THR A 694 -6.29 -7.09 -38.35
C THR A 694 -6.98 -7.99 -37.31
N VAL A 695 -7.22 -9.25 -37.68
CA VAL A 695 -7.83 -10.25 -36.79
C VAL A 695 -6.76 -11.21 -36.33
N VAL A 696 -6.64 -11.40 -35.02
CA VAL A 696 -5.69 -12.35 -34.42
C VAL A 696 -6.37 -13.71 -34.27
N HIS A 697 -5.82 -14.74 -34.92
CA HIS A 697 -6.27 -16.13 -34.81
C HIS A 697 -5.28 -16.91 -33.95
N SER A 698 -5.79 -17.58 -32.92
CA SER A 698 -5.02 -18.54 -32.12
C SER A 698 -5.11 -19.90 -32.82
N ILE A 699 -3.98 -20.45 -33.25
CA ILE A 699 -3.87 -21.69 -33.98
C ILE A 699 -3.02 -22.67 -33.18
N ARG A 700 -3.57 -23.83 -32.89
CA ARG A 700 -2.88 -24.92 -32.19
C ARG A 700 -2.40 -25.97 -33.19
N LEU A 701 -1.12 -26.29 -33.16
CA LEU A 701 -0.48 -27.26 -34.03
C LEU A 701 0.46 -28.16 -33.23
N ARG A 702 0.67 -29.40 -33.67
CA ARG A 702 1.69 -30.29 -33.08
C ARG A 702 3.08 -29.66 -33.25
N LYS A 703 3.97 -29.85 -32.29
CA LYS A 703 5.33 -29.27 -32.33
C LYS A 703 6.13 -29.66 -33.57
N GLN A 704 5.77 -30.78 -34.20
CA GLN A 704 6.41 -31.29 -35.43
C GLN A 704 5.73 -30.80 -36.71
N SER A 705 4.64 -29.98 -36.60
CA SER A 705 3.93 -29.46 -37.76
C SER A 705 4.77 -28.44 -38.51
N THR A 706 4.57 -28.40 -39.82
CA THR A 706 5.27 -27.51 -40.73
C THR A 706 4.57 -26.13 -40.87
N VAL A 707 5.27 -25.18 -41.48
CA VAL A 707 4.67 -23.88 -41.82
C VAL A 707 3.52 -24.07 -42.81
N GLY A 708 3.60 -25.08 -43.69
CA GLY A 708 2.54 -25.47 -44.59
C GLY A 708 1.25 -25.86 -43.89
N ASP A 709 1.38 -26.66 -42.81
CA ASP A 709 0.24 -27.05 -41.97
C ASP A 709 -0.41 -25.83 -41.30
N LEU A 710 0.40 -24.88 -40.82
CA LEU A 710 -0.10 -23.61 -40.27
C LEU A 710 -0.91 -22.81 -41.29
N ILE A 711 -0.41 -22.69 -42.51
CA ILE A 711 -1.09 -22.00 -43.60
C ILE A 711 -2.40 -22.70 -43.98
N ASN A 712 -2.40 -24.03 -44.03
CA ASN A 712 -3.60 -24.81 -44.30
C ASN A 712 -4.69 -24.61 -43.22
N VAL A 713 -4.33 -24.65 -41.97
CA VAL A 713 -5.27 -24.41 -40.86
C VAL A 713 -5.74 -22.94 -40.88
N LEU A 714 -4.85 -21.99 -41.19
CA LEU A 714 -5.23 -20.59 -41.27
C LEU A 714 -6.24 -20.35 -42.40
N LYS A 715 -6.06 -20.97 -43.55
CA LYS A 715 -7.01 -20.91 -44.69
C LYS A 715 -8.42 -21.35 -44.35
N THR A 716 -8.59 -22.25 -43.37
CA THR A 716 -9.92 -22.69 -42.90
C THR A 716 -10.59 -21.68 -41.96
N LYS A 717 -9.80 -20.79 -41.33
CA LYS A 717 -10.28 -19.83 -40.32
C LYS A 717 -10.48 -18.40 -40.87
N VAL A 718 -9.91 -18.10 -42.02
CA VAL A 718 -9.98 -16.75 -42.64
C VAL A 718 -10.77 -16.78 -43.94
N VAL A 719 -11.45 -15.68 -44.21
CA VAL A 719 -12.14 -15.50 -45.50
C VAL A 719 -11.15 -14.89 -46.47
N LEU A 720 -10.75 -15.67 -47.49
CA LEU A 720 -9.88 -15.22 -48.53
C LEU A 720 -10.66 -14.49 -49.62
N SER A 721 -10.04 -13.51 -50.26
CA SER A 721 -10.65 -12.75 -51.37
C SER A 721 -10.84 -13.58 -52.64
N HIS A 722 -10.04 -14.65 -52.79
CA HIS A 722 -10.13 -15.63 -53.87
C HIS A 722 -9.68 -17.01 -53.36
N PRO A 723 -10.26 -18.14 -53.83
CA PRO A 723 -9.89 -19.48 -53.38
C PRO A 723 -8.39 -19.83 -53.55
N ASP A 724 -7.75 -19.26 -54.59
CA ASP A 724 -6.33 -19.48 -54.89
C ASP A 724 -5.40 -18.39 -54.35
N ALA A 725 -5.86 -17.54 -53.42
CA ALA A 725 -5.04 -16.49 -52.82
C ALA A 725 -3.85 -17.06 -52.06
N GLU A 726 -2.66 -16.52 -52.34
CA GLU A 726 -1.45 -16.86 -51.59
C GLU A 726 -1.39 -16.12 -50.27
N LEU A 727 -1.13 -16.87 -49.19
CA LEU A 727 -0.85 -16.33 -47.86
C LEU A 727 0.67 -16.21 -47.65
N ARG A 728 1.14 -15.03 -47.31
CA ARG A 728 2.53 -14.81 -46.87
C ARG A 728 2.60 -14.70 -45.38
N LEU A 729 3.43 -15.50 -44.74
CA LEU A 729 3.70 -15.47 -43.32
C LEU A 729 4.93 -14.61 -43.02
N LEU A 730 4.77 -13.62 -42.12
CA LEU A 730 5.86 -12.77 -41.64
C LEU A 730 6.05 -13.02 -40.15
N LYS A 731 7.30 -13.21 -39.72
CA LYS A 731 7.65 -13.29 -38.32
C LYS A 731 7.94 -11.88 -37.79
N LEU A 732 7.13 -11.44 -36.83
CA LEU A 732 7.36 -10.17 -36.14
C LEU A 732 8.36 -10.37 -35.00
N PHE A 733 9.43 -9.60 -35.02
CA PHE A 733 10.38 -9.51 -33.89
C PHE A 733 10.06 -8.21 -33.14
N TYR A 734 9.67 -8.33 -31.89
CA TYR A 734 9.64 -7.18 -31.00
C TYR A 734 11.03 -7.02 -30.37
N HIS A 735 11.69 -5.91 -30.64
CA HIS A 735 12.82 -5.47 -29.81
C HIS A 735 12.20 -4.90 -28.51
N THR A 736 12.36 -5.64 -27.41
CA THR A 736 12.07 -5.17 -26.05
C THR A 736 13.20 -4.28 -25.58
#